data_ca579867b16fa7fd12a88971b7619311
#
_entry.id   ca579867b16fa7fd12a88971b7619311
#
_cell.length_a   1.000
_cell.length_b   1.000
_cell.length_c   1.000
_cell.angle_alpha   90.00
_cell.angle_beta   90.00
_cell.angle_gamma   90.00
#
_symmetry.space_group_name_H-M   'P 1'
#
loop_
_entity.id
_entity.type
_entity.pdbx_description
1 polymer ?
#
loop_
_entity_poly.entity_id
_entity_poly.type
_entity_poly.pdbx_seq_one_letter_code
_entity_poly.pdbx_strand_id
1 'polypeptide(L)'
;MGFVELENMGKAALEQFPIVKHVAKRVYQLASVATSNEKFKSEGDVVRVSPNDGFEYYYGYYDKSPWDATDRYMICIKVKQAYKSVAPKEPGVVGIIDTQEEKKFIKIGVTHSWNVQQSCMAQWMGPDFKTKIIYNDFRDGRYCSVIYNWAEKHEETVLPLPVYDVARDGSFALSLDFSRLHRMRPGYGYSNLPETTKGELCPDKTCIWKMDIPSGKITDLFKYTDMAAFEPDDSMMGAEHKVNHLMISPNGKRFMVLHRWFQKGRKHTRLVTVNVDRTEMYNLSDDVFVSHCYWKNNQEILSFLRKKETGNHYYLMKDQTQEYKMFWPELNTDGHCSYSPDGKYIITDTYPNRKRIATVYLCTEEDNCSRRIARVSAPFRYDNDCRCDLHPRWNRKGNKVCIDSVHEGRRGLYIINVPQSNENAAENGTIPAIIHSVWLGKGKKSKIVEQSIKSWNTFCPNYRMIEWTEENFDIDSSCRYVKEAYAEKKWAFVSDYIRLKALYDYGGIYLDTDMEILRNIDNFLKYRGFFCTESHYTVSTAIIAAEPHAPWIKDLLDEYETLSFRNEDGSLNKLPNTKRVQKYLQDKYQYHWSNQIQKFDDGLVVFPAEYFSPLNCFTGVMNKTENTYSIHHYDNTRKSKKDKIKKKMMQIGTRIIGEDNRARLVSMKRK
;
A
#
# COMPACT_ATOMS: atom_id res chain seq x y z
N MET A 1 22.58 17.96 -7.11
CA MET A 1 22.47 16.98 -6.01
C MET A 1 21.07 17.12 -5.39
N GLY A 2 20.27 16.07 -5.48
CA GLY A 2 18.93 16.06 -4.89
C GLY A 2 18.99 15.92 -3.37
N PHE A 3 17.94 16.37 -2.66
CA PHE A 3 17.88 16.30 -1.19
C PHE A 3 18.06 14.87 -0.65
N VAL A 4 17.61 13.85 -1.40
CA VAL A 4 17.77 12.42 -1.07
C VAL A 4 19.23 11.97 -1.16
N GLU A 5 20.01 12.52 -2.10
CA GLU A 5 21.44 12.20 -2.24
C GLU A 5 22.26 12.78 -1.07
N LEU A 6 21.95 14.01 -0.67
CA LEU A 6 22.55 14.64 0.52
C LEU A 6 22.21 13.88 1.80
N GLU A 7 20.97 13.42 1.95
CA GLU A 7 20.53 12.59 3.08
C GLU A 7 21.27 11.24 3.12
N ASN A 8 21.48 10.60 1.98
CA ASN A 8 22.19 9.32 1.90
C ASN A 8 23.70 9.48 2.17
N MET A 9 24.31 10.56 1.70
CA MET A 9 25.71 10.88 2.02
C MET A 9 25.88 11.18 3.53
N GLY A 10 24.96 11.92 4.14
CA GLY A 10 24.95 12.17 5.59
C GLY A 10 24.79 10.89 6.40
N LYS A 11 23.95 9.95 5.95
CA LYS A 11 23.77 8.62 6.59
C LYS A 11 25.06 7.80 6.53
N ALA A 12 25.73 7.77 5.39
CA ALA A 12 26.98 7.02 5.20
C ALA A 12 28.13 7.56 6.07
N ALA A 13 28.26 8.88 6.16
CA ALA A 13 29.29 9.53 7.01
C ALA A 13 29.06 9.28 8.52
N LEU A 14 27.81 9.11 8.94
CA LEU A 14 27.44 8.86 10.34
C LEU A 14 27.44 7.37 10.72
N GLU A 15 27.67 6.44 9.77
CA GLU A 15 27.70 5.01 10.06
C GLU A 15 28.80 4.60 11.05
N GLN A 16 29.91 5.31 11.06
CA GLN A 16 31.04 5.07 11.96
C GLN A 16 30.76 5.53 13.40
N PHE A 17 29.72 6.34 13.63
CA PHE A 17 29.38 6.90 14.93
C PHE A 17 27.92 6.61 15.33
N PRO A 18 27.58 5.40 15.81
CA PRO A 18 26.20 4.97 16.05
C PRO A 18 25.39 5.90 16.98
N ILE A 19 26.01 6.44 18.02
CA ILE A 19 25.35 7.36 18.98
C ILE A 19 25.03 8.69 18.30
N VAL A 20 25.97 9.25 17.54
CA VAL A 20 25.79 10.51 16.82
C VAL A 20 24.72 10.36 15.74
N LYS A 21 24.73 9.23 15.01
CA LYS A 21 23.70 8.86 14.02
C LYS A 21 22.32 8.80 14.67
N HIS A 22 22.21 8.21 15.87
CA HIS A 22 20.94 8.10 16.58
C HIS A 22 20.41 9.46 17.03
N VAL A 23 21.26 10.31 17.62
CA VAL A 23 20.90 11.67 18.04
C VAL A 23 20.51 12.53 16.82
N ALA A 24 21.32 12.53 15.77
CA ALA A 24 21.04 13.28 14.54
C ALA A 24 19.70 12.85 13.91
N LYS A 25 19.43 11.54 13.82
CA LYS A 25 18.15 11.01 13.37
C LYS A 25 16.99 11.52 14.22
N ARG A 26 17.15 11.56 15.56
CA ARG A 26 16.11 12.01 16.48
C ARG A 26 15.84 13.51 16.33
N VAL A 27 16.88 14.35 16.27
CA VAL A 27 16.75 15.79 16.05
C VAL A 27 16.05 16.07 14.70
N TYR A 28 16.45 15.37 13.66
CA TYR A 28 15.83 15.50 12.34
C TYR A 28 14.35 15.10 12.33
N GLN A 29 14.00 14.01 13.02
CA GLN A 29 12.60 13.60 13.17
C GLN A 29 11.77 14.63 13.95
N LEU A 30 12.31 15.15 15.05
CA LEU A 30 11.64 16.20 15.86
C LEU A 30 11.41 17.46 15.03
N ALA A 31 12.42 17.92 14.30
CA ALA A 31 12.30 19.07 13.39
C ALA A 31 11.25 18.80 12.29
N SER A 32 11.26 17.60 11.69
CA SER A 32 10.30 17.22 10.66
C SER A 32 8.86 17.16 11.16
N VAL A 33 8.62 16.74 12.41
CA VAL A 33 7.31 16.74 13.04
C VAL A 33 6.88 18.15 13.42
N ALA A 34 7.78 18.97 13.99
CA ALA A 34 7.50 20.34 14.41
C ALA A 34 7.17 21.27 13.22
N THR A 35 7.79 21.03 12.07
CA THR A 35 7.57 21.80 10.84
C THR A 35 6.39 21.28 10.00
N SER A 36 5.82 20.13 10.35
CA SER A 36 4.64 19.63 9.67
C SER A 36 3.38 20.32 10.23
N ASN A 37 2.61 20.96 9.36
CA ASN A 37 1.30 21.53 9.72
C ASN A 37 0.22 20.48 10.06
N GLU A 38 0.56 19.19 10.03
CA GLU A 38 -0.37 18.08 10.24
C GLU A 38 -0.33 17.62 11.71
N LYS A 39 -1.32 17.98 12.50
CA LYS A 39 -1.70 17.24 13.73
C LYS A 39 -2.42 15.94 13.32
N PHE A 40 -1.67 15.06 12.67
CA PHE A 40 -2.20 13.85 12.08
C PHE A 40 -2.27 12.72 13.14
N LYS A 41 -3.41 12.05 13.27
CA LYS A 41 -3.56 10.82 14.10
C LYS A 41 -3.74 9.60 13.22
N SER A 42 -4.78 9.57 12.43
CA SER A 42 -5.11 8.47 11.52
C SER A 42 -5.89 8.95 10.30
N GLU A 43 -5.81 8.19 9.22
CA GLU A 43 -6.56 8.33 7.96
C GLU A 43 -6.99 6.94 7.51
N GLY A 44 -8.18 6.83 6.92
CA GLY A 44 -8.83 5.57 6.57
C GLY A 44 -9.79 5.07 7.67
N ASP A 45 -10.45 3.97 7.39
CA ASP A 45 -11.42 3.34 8.32
C ASP A 45 -10.70 2.49 9.37
N VAL A 46 -10.04 3.15 10.34
CA VAL A 46 -9.22 2.51 11.38
C VAL A 46 -10.00 2.50 12.70
N VAL A 47 -10.64 1.39 13.02
CA VAL A 47 -11.52 1.25 14.18
C VAL A 47 -10.84 0.44 15.28
N ARG A 48 -10.74 1.01 16.48
CA ARG A 48 -10.20 0.33 17.66
C ARG A 48 -11.18 -0.74 18.19
N VAL A 49 -10.70 -1.98 18.31
CA VAL A 49 -11.47 -3.11 18.88
C VAL A 49 -11.02 -3.54 20.26
N SER A 50 -9.78 -3.19 20.66
CA SER A 50 -9.30 -3.48 22.01
C SER A 50 -9.79 -2.43 23.03
N PRO A 51 -9.89 -2.79 24.33
CA PRO A 51 -10.17 -1.83 25.40
C PRO A 51 -9.18 -0.66 25.41
N ASN A 52 -9.60 0.48 25.97
CA ASN A 52 -8.75 1.63 26.24
C ASN A 52 -8.78 1.95 27.76
N ASP A 53 -8.33 0.98 28.57
CA ASP A 53 -8.42 0.95 30.03
C ASP A 53 -7.09 1.21 30.73
N GLY A 54 -6.14 1.81 30.03
CA GLY A 54 -4.80 2.12 30.57
C GLY A 54 -3.76 1.02 30.35
N PHE A 55 -4.15 -0.15 29.86
CA PHE A 55 -3.27 -1.22 29.42
C PHE A 55 -3.01 -1.14 27.91
N GLU A 56 -2.05 -1.92 27.44
CA GLU A 56 -1.74 -2.06 26.03
C GLU A 56 -2.16 -3.44 25.55
N TYR A 57 -2.72 -3.46 24.33
CA TYR A 57 -3.27 -4.66 23.70
C TYR A 57 -2.69 -4.81 22.31
N TYR A 58 -2.14 -5.99 21.99
CA TYR A 58 -1.63 -6.28 20.65
C TYR A 58 -1.56 -7.78 20.38
N TYR A 59 -1.47 -8.13 19.11
CA TYR A 59 -1.31 -9.51 18.71
C TYR A 59 0.17 -9.86 18.50
N GLY A 60 0.91 -8.98 17.82
CA GLY A 60 2.33 -9.17 17.53
C GLY A 60 2.60 -9.35 16.06
N TYR A 61 3.05 -10.54 15.63
CA TYR A 61 3.62 -10.70 14.30
C TYR A 61 2.57 -10.84 13.17
N TYR A 62 2.99 -10.61 11.91
CA TYR A 62 2.09 -10.49 10.76
C TYR A 62 1.74 -11.81 10.07
N ASP A 63 2.51 -12.86 10.31
CA ASP A 63 2.47 -14.13 9.56
C ASP A 63 1.31 -15.05 9.97
N LYS A 64 0.56 -14.69 11.00
CA LYS A 64 -0.57 -15.45 11.52
C LYS A 64 -1.82 -14.58 11.68
N SER A 65 -3.00 -15.17 11.51
CA SER A 65 -4.25 -14.47 11.76
C SER A 65 -4.65 -14.51 13.23
N PRO A 66 -4.98 -13.36 13.86
CA PRO A 66 -5.51 -13.35 15.21
C PRO A 66 -6.95 -13.87 15.31
N TRP A 67 -7.70 -13.91 14.19
CA TRP A 67 -9.10 -14.32 14.18
C TRP A 67 -9.30 -15.84 14.22
N ASP A 68 -10.36 -16.24 14.93
CA ASP A 68 -10.91 -17.57 14.81
C ASP A 68 -11.59 -17.80 13.45
N ALA A 69 -12.05 -19.03 13.19
CA ALA A 69 -12.72 -19.37 11.93
C ALA A 69 -14.05 -18.65 11.72
N THR A 70 -14.66 -18.07 12.77
CA THR A 70 -15.92 -17.33 12.68
C THR A 70 -15.74 -15.84 12.38
N ASP A 71 -14.49 -15.33 12.44
CA ASP A 71 -14.16 -13.91 12.39
C ASP A 71 -14.78 -13.05 13.50
N ARG A 72 -15.18 -13.69 14.61
CA ARG A 72 -15.72 -13.03 15.79
C ARG A 72 -14.65 -12.79 16.87
N TYR A 73 -13.83 -13.79 17.15
CA TYR A 73 -12.90 -13.79 18.26
C TYR A 73 -11.47 -13.54 17.80
N MET A 74 -10.80 -12.57 18.45
CA MET A 74 -9.41 -12.22 18.14
C MET A 74 -8.50 -12.44 19.33
N ILE A 75 -7.46 -13.26 19.17
CA ILE A 75 -6.41 -13.41 20.19
C ILE A 75 -5.62 -12.11 20.33
N CYS A 76 -5.27 -11.76 21.57
CA CYS A 76 -4.30 -10.72 21.87
C CYS A 76 -3.62 -10.96 23.22
N ILE A 77 -2.55 -10.19 23.45
CA ILE A 77 -1.94 -10.05 24.78
C ILE A 77 -2.33 -8.69 25.37
N LYS A 78 -2.62 -8.67 26.68
CA LYS A 78 -2.79 -7.47 27.48
C LYS A 78 -1.58 -7.30 28.38
N VAL A 79 -0.90 -6.15 28.32
CA VAL A 79 0.30 -5.84 29.10
C VAL A 79 0.23 -4.45 29.70
N LYS A 80 1.03 -4.20 30.75
CA LYS A 80 1.10 -2.88 31.38
C LYS A 80 1.72 -1.84 30.45
N GLN A 81 2.74 -2.23 29.68
CA GLN A 81 3.48 -1.37 28.75
C GLN A 81 4.21 -2.19 27.69
N ALA A 82 4.31 -1.66 26.45
CA ALA A 82 5.05 -2.25 25.34
C ALA A 82 6.05 -1.25 24.69
N TYR A 83 6.33 -0.13 25.34
CA TYR A 83 7.32 0.88 24.90
C TYR A 83 8.67 0.78 25.61
N LYS A 84 8.89 -0.29 26.38
CA LYS A 84 10.15 -0.66 27.03
C LYS A 84 10.42 -2.12 26.85
N SER A 85 11.69 -2.52 26.97
CA SER A 85 12.08 -3.93 26.96
C SER A 85 11.37 -4.69 28.09
N VAL A 86 10.98 -5.92 27.79
CA VAL A 86 10.26 -6.80 28.71
C VAL A 86 11.23 -7.36 29.75
N ALA A 87 10.90 -7.22 31.04
CA ALA A 87 11.68 -7.84 32.11
C ALA A 87 11.45 -9.37 32.15
N PRO A 88 12.45 -10.17 32.55
CA PRO A 88 12.38 -11.64 32.47
C PRO A 88 11.21 -12.32 33.18
N LYS A 89 10.56 -11.64 34.11
CA LYS A 89 9.42 -12.18 34.87
C LYS A 89 8.16 -11.31 34.75
N GLU A 90 8.15 -10.37 33.81
CA GLU A 90 7.00 -9.50 33.63
C GLU A 90 5.83 -10.30 32.99
N PRO A 91 4.66 -10.36 33.65
CA PRO A 91 3.55 -11.12 33.12
C PRO A 91 2.83 -10.39 32.01
N GLY A 92 2.40 -11.13 30.99
CA GLY A 92 1.40 -10.74 30.01
C GLY A 92 0.12 -11.56 30.19
N VAL A 93 -1.02 -10.97 29.98
CA VAL A 93 -2.33 -11.67 30.04
C VAL A 93 -2.73 -12.03 28.62
N VAL A 94 -2.78 -13.31 28.30
CA VAL A 94 -3.29 -13.82 27.04
C VAL A 94 -4.82 -13.85 27.09
N GLY A 95 -5.46 -13.37 26.05
CA GLY A 95 -6.90 -13.35 26.01
C GLY A 95 -7.46 -13.12 24.62
N ILE A 96 -8.77 -12.95 24.58
CA ILE A 96 -9.56 -12.84 23.37
C ILE A 96 -10.40 -11.57 23.43
N ILE A 97 -10.46 -10.85 22.31
CA ILE A 97 -11.41 -9.77 22.07
C ILE A 97 -12.59 -10.35 21.33
N ASP A 98 -13.81 -10.17 21.87
CA ASP A 98 -15.04 -10.41 21.15
C ASP A 98 -15.39 -9.17 20.32
N THR A 99 -15.30 -9.26 19.00
CA THR A 99 -15.52 -8.12 18.10
C THR A 99 -16.98 -7.75 17.91
N GLN A 100 -17.91 -8.58 18.40
CA GLN A 100 -19.36 -8.30 18.38
C GLN A 100 -19.84 -7.65 19.70
N GLU A 101 -19.08 -7.82 20.80
CA GLU A 101 -19.34 -7.13 22.06
C GLU A 101 -18.34 -5.98 22.22
N GLU A 102 -18.82 -4.77 22.43
CA GLU A 102 -17.98 -3.58 22.43
C GLU A 102 -16.79 -3.70 23.38
N LYS A 103 -15.58 -3.82 22.78
CA LYS A 103 -14.27 -3.83 23.47
C LYS A 103 -14.14 -4.82 24.62
N LYS A 104 -14.87 -5.93 24.56
CA LYS A 104 -14.82 -6.97 25.61
C LYS A 104 -13.56 -7.82 25.48
N PHE A 105 -12.72 -7.79 26.50
CA PHE A 105 -11.55 -8.65 26.63
C PHE A 105 -11.85 -9.81 27.58
N ILE A 106 -11.61 -11.04 27.12
CA ILE A 106 -11.82 -12.29 27.87
C ILE A 106 -10.46 -12.91 28.13
N LYS A 107 -10.03 -12.96 29.40
CA LYS A 107 -8.77 -13.60 29.80
C LYS A 107 -8.84 -15.12 29.60
N ILE A 108 -7.76 -15.70 29.02
CA ILE A 108 -7.59 -17.16 28.89
C ILE A 108 -6.38 -17.69 29.68
N GLY A 109 -5.34 -16.89 29.87
CA GLY A 109 -4.17 -17.31 30.60
C GLY A 109 -3.24 -16.16 30.98
N VAL A 110 -2.13 -16.50 31.62
CA VAL A 110 -1.02 -15.59 31.90
C VAL A 110 0.24 -16.22 31.31
N THR A 111 1.07 -15.40 30.69
CA THR A 111 2.36 -15.83 30.17
C THR A 111 3.50 -14.97 30.73
N HIS A 112 4.65 -15.58 30.93
CA HIS A 112 5.92 -14.93 31.27
C HIS A 112 6.90 -14.96 30.09
N SER A 113 6.52 -15.57 28.95
CA SER A 113 7.29 -15.62 27.71
C SER A 113 6.63 -14.78 26.63
N TRP A 114 6.93 -13.48 26.62
CA TRP A 114 6.44 -12.56 25.61
C TRP A 114 7.46 -11.47 25.26
N ASN A 115 7.29 -10.86 24.13
CA ASN A 115 8.09 -9.73 23.68
C ASN A 115 7.25 -8.71 22.93
N VAL A 116 7.82 -7.53 22.67
CA VAL A 116 7.08 -6.39 22.11
C VAL A 116 6.78 -6.52 20.61
N GLN A 117 7.46 -7.41 19.87
CA GLN A 117 7.30 -7.55 18.42
C GLN A 117 6.43 -8.75 18.05
N GLN A 118 6.55 -9.86 18.77
CA GLN A 118 5.90 -11.12 18.42
C GLN A 118 4.94 -11.63 19.51
N SER A 119 4.74 -10.84 20.59
CA SER A 119 3.93 -11.27 21.72
C SER A 119 4.43 -12.59 22.32
N CYS A 120 3.53 -13.50 22.68
CA CYS A 120 3.80 -14.86 23.16
C CYS A 120 3.58 -15.93 22.09
N MET A 121 3.64 -15.58 20.82
CA MET A 121 3.41 -16.46 19.66
C MET A 121 2.03 -17.16 19.69
N ALA A 122 1.04 -16.53 20.32
CA ALA A 122 -0.30 -17.08 20.43
C ALA A 122 -0.97 -17.21 19.06
N GLN A 123 -1.62 -18.36 18.80
CA GLN A 123 -2.29 -18.63 17.54
C GLN A 123 -3.44 -19.62 17.69
N TRP A 124 -4.47 -19.46 16.86
CA TRP A 124 -5.51 -20.47 16.70
C TRP A 124 -4.93 -21.72 16.06
N MET A 125 -5.24 -22.87 16.62
CA MET A 125 -4.78 -24.16 16.09
C MET A 125 -5.74 -24.68 15.02
N GLY A 126 -5.15 -25.21 13.94
CA GLY A 126 -5.91 -25.97 12.96
C GLY A 126 -6.28 -27.40 13.43
N PRO A 127 -7.09 -28.11 12.64
CA PRO A 127 -7.59 -27.69 11.31
C PRO A 127 -8.78 -26.72 11.37
N ASP A 128 -9.49 -26.61 12.51
CA ASP A 128 -10.73 -25.84 12.61
C ASP A 128 -10.52 -24.34 12.90
N PHE A 129 -9.38 -23.96 13.45
CA PHE A 129 -9.03 -22.59 13.87
C PHE A 129 -10.10 -21.94 14.77
N LYS A 130 -10.78 -22.74 15.56
CA LYS A 130 -11.94 -22.30 16.38
C LYS A 130 -11.91 -22.84 17.79
N THR A 131 -11.44 -24.09 17.98
CA THR A 131 -11.59 -24.80 19.24
C THR A 131 -10.41 -24.60 20.19
N LYS A 132 -9.18 -24.55 19.66
CA LYS A 132 -7.97 -24.53 20.48
C LYS A 132 -7.04 -23.38 20.12
N ILE A 133 -6.35 -22.88 21.15
CA ILE A 133 -5.32 -21.82 21.05
C ILE A 133 -4.05 -22.39 21.67
N ILE A 134 -2.91 -22.14 21.01
CA ILE A 134 -1.60 -22.41 21.59
C ILE A 134 -0.85 -21.09 21.81
N TYR A 135 -0.14 -20.95 22.93
CA TYR A 135 0.71 -19.80 23.23
C TYR A 135 1.93 -20.21 24.06
N ASN A 136 3.01 -19.45 23.98
CA ASN A 136 4.22 -19.72 24.74
C ASN A 136 4.13 -19.18 26.18
N ASP A 137 4.78 -19.90 27.11
CA ASP A 137 4.91 -19.51 28.49
C ASP A 137 6.29 -19.96 29.05
N PHE A 138 6.60 -19.53 30.27
CA PHE A 138 7.75 -19.95 31.05
C PHE A 138 7.27 -20.55 32.37
N ARG A 139 7.43 -21.86 32.51
CA ARG A 139 6.99 -22.65 33.68
C ARG A 139 8.09 -23.59 34.09
N ASP A 140 8.21 -23.82 35.39
CA ASP A 140 9.16 -24.78 35.98
C ASP A 140 10.61 -24.62 35.45
N GLY A 141 11.05 -23.38 35.29
CA GLY A 141 12.40 -23.05 34.86
C GLY A 141 12.69 -23.29 33.37
N ARG A 142 11.68 -23.50 32.52
CA ARG A 142 11.83 -23.73 31.06
C ARG A 142 10.79 -22.98 30.22
N TYR A 143 11.13 -22.72 28.99
CA TYR A 143 10.14 -22.30 27.98
C TYR A 143 9.29 -23.51 27.59
N CYS A 144 7.99 -23.26 27.46
CA CYS A 144 7.00 -24.26 27.08
C CYS A 144 5.93 -23.61 26.20
N SER A 145 4.99 -24.39 25.71
CA SER A 145 3.76 -23.88 25.13
C SER A 145 2.54 -24.50 25.81
N VAL A 146 1.46 -23.74 25.85
CA VAL A 146 0.21 -24.10 26.51
C VAL A 146 -0.87 -24.20 25.46
N ILE A 147 -1.58 -25.32 25.41
CA ILE A 147 -2.80 -25.48 24.63
C ILE A 147 -3.98 -25.18 25.53
N TYR A 148 -4.76 -24.19 25.15
CA TYR A 148 -6.00 -23.79 25.80
C TYR A 148 -7.20 -24.20 24.94
N ASN A 149 -8.10 -24.99 25.51
CA ASN A 149 -9.35 -25.34 24.86
C ASN A 149 -10.35 -24.20 25.04
N TRP A 150 -10.55 -23.43 23.97
CA TRP A 150 -11.46 -22.29 23.97
C TRP A 150 -12.92 -22.71 24.06
N ALA A 151 -13.29 -23.84 23.48
CA ALA A 151 -14.66 -24.33 23.52
C ALA A 151 -15.06 -24.75 24.95
N GLU A 152 -14.16 -25.39 25.68
CA GLU A 152 -14.38 -25.91 27.04
C GLU A 152 -13.86 -25.00 28.16
N LYS A 153 -13.15 -23.90 27.80
CA LYS A 153 -12.65 -22.85 28.72
C LYS A 153 -11.64 -23.32 29.77
N HIS A 154 -10.73 -24.21 29.40
CA HIS A 154 -9.65 -24.66 30.30
C HIS A 154 -8.32 -24.88 29.58
N GLU A 155 -7.22 -24.89 30.35
CA GLU A 155 -5.91 -25.36 29.85
C GLU A 155 -5.97 -26.87 29.65
N GLU A 156 -5.69 -27.33 28.41
CA GLU A 156 -5.78 -28.73 28.06
C GLU A 156 -4.44 -29.47 28.30
N THR A 157 -3.33 -28.85 27.89
CA THR A 157 -1.99 -29.44 28.05
C THR A 157 -0.87 -28.43 27.99
N VAL A 158 0.27 -28.80 28.56
CA VAL A 158 1.52 -28.03 28.49
C VAL A 158 2.55 -28.83 27.70
N LEU A 159 3.01 -28.32 26.59
CA LEU A 159 4.00 -28.96 25.72
C LEU A 159 5.43 -28.55 26.12
N PRO A 160 6.43 -29.42 25.89
CA PRO A 160 7.79 -29.24 26.44
C PRO A 160 8.62 -28.16 25.74
N LEU A 161 8.20 -27.61 24.56
CA LEU A 161 8.89 -26.55 23.85
C LEU A 161 7.98 -25.36 23.58
N PRO A 162 8.53 -24.15 23.52
CA PRO A 162 7.84 -23.00 22.94
C PRO A 162 7.64 -23.21 21.44
N VAL A 163 6.56 -22.69 20.88
CA VAL A 163 6.28 -22.77 19.45
C VAL A 163 6.66 -21.47 18.75
N TYR A 164 7.14 -21.59 17.51
CA TYR A 164 7.28 -20.44 16.60
C TYR A 164 6.17 -20.47 15.54
N ASP A 165 5.97 -21.59 14.89
CA ASP A 165 4.89 -21.80 13.92
C ASP A 165 4.28 -23.19 14.08
N VAL A 166 2.98 -23.30 13.82
CA VAL A 166 2.19 -24.55 13.93
C VAL A 166 1.64 -24.92 12.57
N ALA A 167 1.79 -26.17 12.19
CA ALA A 167 1.20 -26.69 10.95
C ALA A 167 -0.32 -26.47 10.91
N ARG A 168 -0.85 -26.17 9.73
CA ARG A 168 -2.28 -25.81 9.56
C ARG A 168 -3.25 -26.94 9.98
N ASP A 169 -2.80 -28.18 9.98
CA ASP A 169 -3.56 -29.33 10.45
C ASP A 169 -3.44 -29.57 11.96
N GLY A 170 -2.60 -28.80 12.66
CA GLY A 170 -2.35 -28.91 14.09
C GLY A 170 -1.46 -30.09 14.48
N SER A 171 -0.85 -30.81 13.53
CA SER A 171 -0.11 -32.05 13.80
C SER A 171 1.27 -31.84 14.45
N PHE A 172 1.98 -30.76 14.09
CA PHE A 172 3.29 -30.43 14.63
C PHE A 172 3.54 -28.93 14.71
N ALA A 173 4.57 -28.54 15.44
CA ALA A 173 5.09 -27.19 15.49
C ALA A 173 6.59 -27.15 15.23
N LEU A 174 7.07 -26.02 14.74
CA LEU A 174 8.49 -25.67 14.71
C LEU A 174 8.83 -24.73 15.86
N SER A 175 10.02 -24.91 16.39
CA SER A 175 10.60 -24.10 17.46
C SER A 175 12.01 -23.67 17.12
N LEU A 176 12.51 -22.62 17.79
CA LEU A 176 13.89 -22.15 17.68
C LEU A 176 14.43 -21.72 19.06
N ASP A 177 15.74 -21.35 19.10
CA ASP A 177 16.36 -20.82 20.31
C ASP A 177 15.92 -19.40 20.60
N PHE A 178 14.87 -19.24 21.40
CA PHE A 178 14.32 -17.94 21.78
C PHE A 178 15.28 -17.10 22.64
N SER A 179 16.18 -17.69 23.41
CA SER A 179 17.17 -16.96 24.20
C SER A 179 18.25 -16.34 23.33
N ARG A 180 18.78 -17.09 22.34
CA ARG A 180 19.74 -16.56 21.37
C ARG A 180 19.10 -15.55 20.44
N LEU A 181 17.85 -15.80 20.01
CA LEU A 181 17.10 -14.83 19.23
C LEU A 181 16.96 -13.51 20.00
N HIS A 182 16.62 -13.54 21.29
CA HIS A 182 16.48 -12.35 22.13
C HIS A 182 17.78 -11.55 22.22
N ARG A 183 18.89 -12.20 22.54
CA ARG A 183 20.18 -11.51 22.66
C ARG A 183 20.63 -10.85 21.35
N MET A 184 20.48 -11.58 20.24
CA MET A 184 20.95 -11.09 18.93
C MET A 184 19.95 -10.14 18.22
N ARG A 185 18.73 -10.04 18.73
CA ARG A 185 17.70 -9.11 18.25
C ARG A 185 16.75 -8.73 19.39
N PRO A 186 17.11 -7.75 20.21
CA PRO A 186 16.21 -7.25 21.25
C PRO A 186 14.83 -6.87 20.69
N GLY A 187 13.78 -7.10 21.47
CA GLY A 187 12.38 -6.99 21.02
C GLY A 187 11.78 -8.27 20.47
N TYR A 188 12.61 -9.27 20.16
CA TYR A 188 12.23 -10.62 19.74
C TYR A 188 12.74 -11.66 20.75
N GLY A 189 12.21 -12.90 20.69
CA GLY A 189 12.61 -13.96 21.61
C GLY A 189 12.25 -13.66 23.07
N TYR A 190 12.86 -14.38 24.01
CA TYR A 190 12.55 -14.30 25.43
C TYR A 190 13.82 -14.21 26.27
N SER A 191 13.76 -13.47 27.39
CA SER A 191 14.88 -13.19 28.29
C SER A 191 14.82 -13.90 29.65
N ASN A 192 13.88 -14.84 29.83
CA ASN A 192 13.68 -15.56 31.09
C ASN A 192 14.87 -16.47 31.46
N LEU A 193 15.54 -17.03 30.45
CA LEU A 193 16.74 -17.84 30.60
C LEU A 193 17.95 -17.13 29.98
N PRO A 194 19.14 -17.25 30.61
CA PRO A 194 20.37 -16.88 29.96
C PRO A 194 20.61 -17.76 28.73
N GLU A 195 21.12 -17.18 27.66
CA GLU A 195 21.53 -17.97 26.49
C GLU A 195 22.72 -18.85 26.81
N THR A 196 22.56 -20.14 26.56
CA THR A 196 23.59 -21.15 26.88
C THR A 196 24.77 -21.17 25.91
N THR A 197 24.58 -20.60 24.71
CA THR A 197 25.59 -20.54 23.65
C THR A 197 26.23 -19.15 23.50
N LYS A 198 26.07 -18.28 24.52
CA LYS A 198 26.68 -16.95 24.54
C LYS A 198 28.20 -17.03 24.44
N GLY A 199 28.76 -16.34 23.44
CA GLY A 199 30.20 -16.38 23.14
C GLY A 199 30.60 -17.42 22.09
N GLU A 200 29.73 -18.36 21.75
CA GLU A 200 29.95 -19.28 20.63
C GLU A 200 29.41 -18.67 19.33
N LEU A 201 30.28 -18.45 18.35
CA LEU A 201 29.93 -17.81 17.10
C LEU A 201 28.99 -18.68 16.24
N CYS A 202 29.36 -19.96 16.09
CA CYS A 202 28.58 -20.97 15.38
C CYS A 202 28.49 -22.26 16.22
N PRO A 203 27.54 -22.31 17.17
CA PRO A 203 27.47 -23.45 18.11
C PRO A 203 27.13 -24.78 17.43
N ASP A 204 27.74 -25.88 17.85
CA ASP A 204 27.29 -27.23 17.49
C ASP A 204 26.10 -27.65 18.37
N LYS A 205 25.06 -26.80 18.36
CA LYS A 205 23.82 -26.96 19.11
C LYS A 205 22.64 -26.80 18.18
N THR A 206 21.56 -27.51 18.48
CA THR A 206 20.30 -27.42 17.73
C THR A 206 19.78 -26.00 17.76
N CYS A 207 19.35 -25.50 16.61
CA CYS A 207 18.77 -24.18 16.43
C CYS A 207 17.31 -24.21 15.94
N ILE A 208 16.87 -25.33 15.36
CA ILE A 208 15.50 -25.56 14.90
C ILE A 208 15.04 -26.94 15.36
N TRP A 209 13.90 -27.00 16.02
CA TRP A 209 13.24 -28.23 16.47
C TRP A 209 11.89 -28.40 15.81
N LYS A 210 11.48 -29.66 15.63
CA LYS A 210 10.11 -30.07 15.35
C LYS A 210 9.52 -30.72 16.57
N MET A 211 8.33 -30.35 16.96
CA MET A 211 7.59 -30.98 18.05
C MET A 211 6.28 -31.54 17.51
N ASP A 212 6.07 -32.83 17.64
CA ASP A 212 4.77 -33.46 17.40
C ASP A 212 3.81 -33.03 18.49
N ILE A 213 2.69 -32.41 18.11
CA ILE A 213 1.78 -31.80 19.08
C ILE A 213 1.01 -32.85 19.90
N PRO A 214 0.44 -33.91 19.30
CA PRO A 214 -0.28 -34.92 20.07
C PRO A 214 0.56 -35.63 21.12
N SER A 215 1.81 -35.95 20.84
CA SER A 215 2.69 -36.72 21.75
C SER A 215 3.66 -35.84 22.55
N GLY A 216 3.86 -34.59 22.16
CA GLY A 216 4.92 -33.74 22.71
C GLY A 216 6.33 -34.17 22.32
N LYS A 217 6.51 -35.15 21.43
CA LYS A 217 7.83 -35.67 21.02
C LYS A 217 8.61 -34.61 20.26
N ILE A 218 9.85 -34.35 20.71
CA ILE A 218 10.79 -33.42 20.13
C ILE A 218 11.73 -34.14 19.16
N THR A 219 12.01 -33.51 18.03
CA THR A 219 13.01 -33.95 17.05
C THR A 219 13.92 -32.76 16.74
N ASP A 220 15.21 -32.93 16.88
CA ASP A 220 16.22 -31.96 16.46
C ASP A 220 16.28 -31.92 14.92
N LEU A 221 16.00 -30.78 14.33
CA LEU A 221 16.06 -30.65 12.87
C LEU A 221 17.42 -30.13 12.41
N PHE A 222 17.86 -28.98 12.88
CA PHE A 222 19.11 -28.36 12.42
C PHE A 222 19.89 -27.75 13.56
N LYS A 223 21.22 -27.89 13.49
CA LYS A 223 22.18 -27.16 14.31
C LYS A 223 22.62 -25.87 13.62
N TYR A 224 23.22 -24.93 14.35
CA TYR A 224 23.83 -23.75 13.73
C TYR A 224 24.95 -24.12 12.76
N THR A 225 25.73 -25.17 13.10
CA THR A 225 26.76 -25.72 12.23
C THR A 225 26.20 -26.32 10.94
N ASP A 226 25.05 -27.00 10.98
CA ASP A 226 24.37 -27.49 9.77
C ASP A 226 23.97 -26.32 8.84
N MET A 227 23.40 -25.28 9.45
CA MET A 227 23.01 -24.09 8.71
C MET A 227 24.22 -23.38 8.08
N ALA A 228 25.34 -23.30 8.74
CA ALA A 228 26.55 -22.69 8.20
C ALA A 228 27.25 -23.55 7.14
N ALA A 229 27.17 -24.87 7.26
CA ALA A 229 27.80 -25.82 6.32
C ALA A 229 27.05 -25.96 5.00
N PHE A 230 25.75 -25.61 4.96
CA PHE A 230 24.97 -25.62 3.74
C PHE A 230 25.33 -24.41 2.87
N GLU A 231 25.89 -24.65 1.66
CA GLU A 231 26.36 -23.61 0.74
C GLU A 231 27.13 -22.50 1.49
N PRO A 232 28.31 -22.79 2.01
CA PRO A 232 29.05 -21.84 2.84
C PRO A 232 29.56 -20.65 2.01
N ASP A 233 29.55 -19.48 2.63
CA ASP A 233 30.06 -18.22 2.08
C ASP A 233 31.22 -17.72 2.96
N ASP A 234 32.24 -17.06 2.36
CA ASP A 234 33.41 -16.56 3.09
C ASP A 234 33.05 -15.62 4.25
N SER A 235 31.94 -14.88 4.13
CA SER A 235 31.44 -14.01 5.20
C SER A 235 30.87 -14.76 6.41
N MET A 236 30.68 -16.07 6.33
CA MET A 236 30.29 -16.93 7.46
C MET A 236 31.46 -17.30 8.33
N MET A 237 32.69 -17.23 7.82
CA MET A 237 33.90 -17.61 8.58
C MET A 237 34.11 -16.65 9.76
N GLY A 238 34.08 -17.19 10.98
CA GLY A 238 34.18 -16.41 12.22
C GLY A 238 33.00 -15.47 12.48
N ALA A 239 31.87 -15.73 11.84
CA ALA A 239 30.66 -14.96 12.04
C ALA A 239 29.78 -15.55 13.15
N GLU A 240 28.97 -14.69 13.78
CA GLU A 240 27.99 -15.11 14.77
C GLU A 240 26.64 -15.41 14.10
N HIS A 241 26.20 -16.67 14.21
CA HIS A 241 25.02 -17.20 13.51
C HIS A 241 23.75 -17.19 14.36
N LYS A 242 22.61 -16.91 13.72
CA LYS A 242 21.26 -17.13 14.27
C LYS A 242 20.26 -17.50 13.19
N VAL A 243 19.14 -18.08 13.61
CA VAL A 243 17.97 -18.35 12.79
C VAL A 243 16.76 -17.58 13.32
N ASN A 244 15.86 -17.19 12.44
CA ASN A 244 14.55 -16.63 12.81
C ASN A 244 13.55 -16.75 11.64
N HIS A 245 12.32 -16.38 11.87
CA HIS A 245 11.26 -16.33 10.87
C HIS A 245 11.00 -17.70 10.25
N LEU A 246 10.68 -18.67 11.10
CA LEU A 246 10.20 -19.98 10.65
C LEU A 246 8.76 -19.83 10.16
N MET A 247 8.46 -20.32 8.96
CA MET A 247 7.09 -20.37 8.45
C MET A 247 6.89 -21.67 7.67
N ILE A 248 5.94 -22.47 8.12
CA ILE A 248 5.56 -23.74 7.51
C ILE A 248 4.72 -23.45 6.24
N SER A 249 4.99 -24.18 5.16
CA SER A 249 4.19 -24.09 3.94
C SER A 249 2.73 -24.51 4.20
N PRO A 250 1.76 -24.02 3.41
CA PRO A 250 0.34 -24.31 3.64
C PRO A 250 -0.01 -25.81 3.74
N ASN A 251 0.71 -26.68 3.04
CA ASN A 251 0.52 -28.14 3.08
C ASN A 251 1.32 -28.88 4.17
N GLY A 252 2.07 -28.16 5.01
CA GLY A 252 2.86 -28.75 6.09
C GLY A 252 4.12 -29.51 5.67
N LYS A 253 4.49 -29.54 4.38
CA LYS A 253 5.60 -30.37 3.89
C LYS A 253 6.96 -29.68 3.95
N ARG A 254 6.99 -28.38 3.77
CA ARG A 254 8.20 -27.56 3.76
C ARG A 254 8.10 -26.42 4.77
N PHE A 255 9.22 -25.80 5.08
CA PHE A 255 9.23 -24.53 5.78
C PHE A 255 10.34 -23.63 5.25
N MET A 256 10.21 -22.34 5.46
CA MET A 256 11.25 -21.36 5.22
C MET A 256 11.86 -20.88 6.53
N VAL A 257 13.12 -20.45 6.47
CA VAL A 257 13.86 -19.87 7.58
C VAL A 257 14.80 -18.77 7.09
N LEU A 258 14.88 -17.67 7.85
CA LEU A 258 15.93 -16.68 7.66
C LEU A 258 17.17 -17.09 8.46
N HIS A 259 18.23 -17.54 7.77
CA HIS A 259 19.53 -17.73 8.34
C HIS A 259 20.32 -16.42 8.28
N ARG A 260 20.78 -15.94 9.41
CA ARG A 260 21.48 -14.65 9.55
C ARG A 260 22.79 -14.83 10.28
N TRP A 261 23.82 -14.12 9.82
CA TRP A 261 25.11 -14.07 10.48
C TRP A 261 25.68 -12.66 10.53
N PHE A 262 26.52 -12.42 11.52
CA PHE A 262 27.14 -11.13 11.77
C PHE A 262 28.65 -11.27 11.70
N GLN A 263 29.27 -10.60 10.73
CA GLN A 263 30.71 -10.58 10.56
C GLN A 263 31.19 -9.13 10.56
N LYS A 264 32.14 -8.77 11.44
CA LYS A 264 32.73 -7.43 11.53
C LYS A 264 31.67 -6.30 11.57
N GLY A 265 30.59 -6.51 12.33
CA GLY A 265 29.50 -5.55 12.46
C GLY A 265 28.51 -5.48 11.29
N ARG A 266 28.72 -6.25 10.22
CA ARG A 266 27.78 -6.37 9.11
C ARG A 266 26.84 -7.55 9.31
N LYS A 267 25.57 -7.32 9.04
CA LYS A 267 24.53 -8.35 9.05
C LYS A 267 24.35 -8.91 7.64
N HIS A 268 24.47 -10.21 7.53
CA HIS A 268 24.13 -10.96 6.32
C HIS A 268 22.85 -11.76 6.55
N THR A 269 22.10 -12.03 5.50
CA THR A 269 20.83 -12.76 5.58
C THR A 269 20.64 -13.55 4.31
N ARG A 270 20.21 -14.82 4.45
CA ARG A 270 19.67 -15.60 3.35
C ARG A 270 18.33 -16.22 3.73
N LEU A 271 17.52 -16.47 2.74
CA LEU A 271 16.25 -17.20 2.85
C LEU A 271 16.47 -18.63 2.38
N VAL A 272 16.29 -19.56 3.27
CA VAL A 272 16.41 -20.99 3.00
C VAL A 272 15.04 -21.64 3.11
N THR A 273 14.72 -22.57 2.21
CA THR A 273 13.57 -23.45 2.27
C THR A 273 14.05 -24.90 2.42
N VAL A 274 13.27 -25.72 3.11
CA VAL A 274 13.65 -27.12 3.36
C VAL A 274 12.41 -27.94 3.71
N ASN A 275 12.42 -29.24 3.39
CA ASN A 275 11.39 -30.18 3.85
C ASN A 275 11.46 -30.39 5.37
N VAL A 276 10.31 -30.64 5.99
CA VAL A 276 10.21 -30.91 7.45
C VAL A 276 10.90 -32.20 7.89
N ASP A 277 11.33 -33.02 6.95
CA ASP A 277 12.18 -34.24 7.17
C ASP A 277 13.67 -33.97 6.91
N ARG A 278 14.09 -32.72 6.73
CA ARG A 278 15.46 -32.24 6.46
C ARG A 278 15.95 -32.47 5.03
N THR A 279 15.17 -33.01 4.14
CA THR A 279 15.54 -33.19 2.73
C THR A 279 15.30 -31.90 1.91
N GLU A 280 15.89 -31.84 0.72
CA GLU A 280 15.68 -30.77 -0.27
C GLU A 280 15.85 -29.35 0.30
N MET A 281 16.95 -29.13 0.98
CA MET A 281 17.34 -27.80 1.45
C MET A 281 17.73 -26.93 0.23
N TYR A 282 17.21 -25.71 0.15
CA TYR A 282 17.40 -24.82 -0.98
C TYR A 282 17.65 -23.38 -0.53
N ASN A 283 18.68 -22.74 -1.07
CA ASN A 283 18.99 -21.32 -0.84
C ASN A 283 18.23 -20.47 -1.83
N LEU A 284 17.08 -19.95 -1.39
CA LEU A 284 16.15 -19.24 -2.29
C LEU A 284 16.61 -17.81 -2.61
N SER A 285 17.28 -17.13 -1.68
CA SER A 285 17.88 -15.82 -1.91
C SER A 285 18.92 -15.47 -0.84
N ASP A 286 20.11 -15.03 -1.28
CA ASP A 286 21.20 -14.52 -0.46
C ASP A 286 21.81 -13.21 -0.99
N ASP A 287 21.13 -12.52 -1.91
CA ASP A 287 21.66 -11.40 -2.68
C ASP A 287 22.07 -10.25 -1.79
N VAL A 288 21.93 -9.87 -0.75
CA VAL A 288 22.41 -8.76 0.10
C VAL A 288 21.53 -8.60 1.32
N PHE A 289 20.21 -8.62 1.09
CA PHE A 289 19.25 -8.32 2.12
C PHE A 289 17.95 -9.05 1.84
N VAL A 290 17.46 -9.84 2.81
CA VAL A 290 16.13 -10.44 2.83
C VAL A 290 15.44 -10.03 4.13
N SER A 291 14.19 -9.60 4.05
CA SER A 291 13.41 -9.18 5.21
C SER A 291 12.16 -10.04 5.41
N HIS A 292 10.99 -9.51 5.18
CA HIS A 292 9.74 -10.18 5.48
C HIS A 292 9.30 -11.06 4.32
N CYS A 293 8.88 -12.28 4.64
CA CYS A 293 8.52 -13.32 3.68
C CYS A 293 7.15 -13.90 4.04
N TYR A 294 6.42 -14.38 3.03
CA TYR A 294 5.13 -15.04 3.22
C TYR A 294 4.90 -16.09 2.12
N TRP A 295 4.44 -17.30 2.48
CA TRP A 295 4.00 -18.29 1.52
C TRP A 295 2.71 -17.85 0.83
N LYS A 296 2.75 -17.65 -0.48
CA LYS A 296 1.54 -17.46 -1.29
C LYS A 296 0.77 -18.77 -1.41
N ASN A 297 1.49 -19.82 -1.69
CA ASN A 297 1.00 -21.19 -1.82
C ASN A 297 2.14 -22.17 -1.47
N ASN A 298 2.04 -23.45 -1.86
CA ASN A 298 3.05 -24.47 -1.54
C ASN A 298 4.34 -24.34 -2.36
N GLN A 299 4.42 -23.42 -3.32
CA GLN A 299 5.52 -23.31 -4.28
C GLN A 299 6.05 -21.88 -4.44
N GLU A 300 5.32 -20.88 -3.97
CA GLU A 300 5.68 -19.48 -4.20
C GLU A 300 5.77 -18.71 -2.87
N ILE A 301 6.80 -17.88 -2.76
CA ILE A 301 7.08 -17.05 -1.59
C ILE A 301 7.20 -15.59 -2.04
N LEU A 302 6.38 -14.72 -1.47
CA LEU A 302 6.53 -13.26 -1.58
C LEU A 302 7.49 -12.78 -0.49
N SER A 303 8.46 -11.96 -0.87
CA SER A 303 9.39 -11.36 0.09
C SER A 303 9.80 -9.95 -0.30
N PHE A 304 10.02 -9.08 0.70
CA PHE A 304 10.76 -7.85 0.50
C PHE A 304 12.24 -8.11 0.64
N LEU A 305 12.97 -7.97 -0.46
CA LEU A 305 14.40 -8.23 -0.50
C LEU A 305 15.13 -7.29 -1.48
N ARG A 306 16.45 -7.42 -1.57
CA ARG A 306 17.26 -6.68 -2.53
C ARG A 306 17.85 -7.63 -3.55
N LYS A 307 17.58 -7.38 -4.84
CA LYS A 307 18.34 -7.93 -5.95
C LYS A 307 19.39 -6.93 -6.41
N LYS A 308 20.55 -7.43 -6.91
CA LYS A 308 21.67 -6.56 -7.32
C LYS A 308 21.28 -5.62 -8.45
N GLU A 309 20.47 -6.09 -9.41
CA GLU A 309 20.13 -5.37 -10.62
C GLU A 309 18.96 -4.40 -10.43
N THR A 310 17.97 -4.78 -9.61
CA THR A 310 16.68 -4.09 -9.52
C THR A 310 16.44 -3.36 -8.19
N GLY A 311 17.26 -3.65 -7.16
CA GLY A 311 17.20 -2.96 -5.87
C GLY A 311 16.20 -3.56 -4.88
N ASN A 312 15.73 -2.73 -3.95
CA ASN A 312 14.80 -3.14 -2.88
C ASN A 312 13.36 -3.11 -3.38
N HIS A 313 12.71 -4.25 -3.49
CA HIS A 313 11.30 -4.38 -3.89
C HIS A 313 10.67 -5.64 -3.32
N TYR A 314 9.38 -5.83 -3.59
CA TYR A 314 8.71 -7.10 -3.37
C TYR A 314 8.95 -8.04 -4.55
N TYR A 315 9.38 -9.24 -4.24
CA TYR A 315 9.64 -10.29 -5.23
C TYR A 315 8.84 -11.54 -4.86
N LEU A 316 8.06 -12.04 -5.81
CA LEU A 316 7.48 -13.36 -5.75
C LEU A 316 8.48 -14.33 -6.34
N MET A 317 8.95 -15.26 -5.54
CA MET A 317 9.95 -16.27 -5.91
C MET A 317 9.29 -17.64 -5.95
N LYS A 318 9.67 -18.45 -6.94
CA LYS A 318 9.26 -19.86 -7.01
C LYS A 318 10.26 -20.71 -6.26
N ASP A 319 9.77 -21.43 -5.25
CA ASP A 319 10.58 -22.28 -4.39
C ASP A 319 11.36 -23.33 -5.20
N GLN A 320 12.58 -23.67 -4.75
CA GLN A 320 13.50 -24.61 -5.40
C GLN A 320 13.89 -24.20 -6.84
N THR A 321 13.74 -22.93 -7.21
CA THR A 321 14.20 -22.39 -8.50
C THR A 321 14.82 -21.01 -8.32
N GLN A 322 15.43 -20.46 -9.38
CA GLN A 322 15.89 -19.07 -9.44
C GLN A 322 14.87 -18.13 -10.10
N GLU A 323 13.65 -18.61 -10.38
CA GLU A 323 12.61 -17.81 -11.00
C GLU A 323 12.02 -16.84 -10.00
N TYR A 324 11.92 -15.57 -10.39
CA TYR A 324 11.25 -14.53 -9.60
C TYR A 324 10.58 -13.48 -10.47
N LYS A 325 9.58 -12.81 -9.90
CA LYS A 325 8.90 -11.66 -10.50
C LYS A 325 8.85 -10.51 -9.50
N MET A 326 9.21 -9.30 -9.95
CA MET A 326 9.10 -8.08 -9.16
C MET A 326 7.69 -7.50 -9.25
N PHE A 327 7.19 -7.00 -8.10
CA PHE A 327 5.91 -6.35 -8.01
C PHE A 327 6.04 -4.95 -7.36
N TRP A 328 5.10 -4.07 -7.68
CA TRP A 328 4.90 -2.74 -7.10
C TRP A 328 6.20 -1.93 -7.01
N PRO A 329 6.78 -1.53 -8.15
CA PRO A 329 8.07 -0.84 -8.19
C PRO A 329 8.08 0.48 -7.38
N GLU A 330 6.93 1.07 -7.12
CA GLU A 330 6.76 2.23 -6.24
C GLU A 330 6.91 1.91 -4.74
N LEU A 331 6.70 0.66 -4.33
CA LEU A 331 6.89 0.20 -2.95
C LEU A 331 8.33 -0.29 -2.73
N ASN A 332 9.24 0.65 -2.51
CA ASN A 332 10.66 0.39 -2.30
C ASN A 332 11.09 0.44 -0.82
N THR A 333 10.13 0.39 0.09
CA THR A 333 10.35 0.37 1.54
C THR A 333 9.87 -0.94 2.14
N ASP A 334 10.67 -1.47 3.07
CA ASP A 334 10.38 -2.73 3.76
C ASP A 334 9.06 -2.68 4.54
N GLY A 335 8.27 -3.74 4.45
CA GLY A 335 6.98 -3.91 5.12
C GLY A 335 6.61 -5.38 5.30
N HIS A 336 5.54 -5.61 6.04
CA HIS A 336 5.06 -6.93 6.47
C HIS A 336 3.95 -7.40 5.53
N CYS A 337 4.32 -8.21 4.54
CA CYS A 337 3.40 -8.65 3.49
C CYS A 337 2.71 -9.97 3.83
N SER A 338 1.41 -10.08 3.51
CA SER A 338 0.66 -11.33 3.56
C SER A 338 -0.46 -11.36 2.52
N TYR A 339 -0.79 -12.56 2.03
CA TYR A 339 -1.90 -12.77 1.11
C TYR A 339 -3.23 -12.86 1.84
N SER A 340 -4.29 -12.37 1.21
CA SER A 340 -5.67 -12.67 1.60
C SER A 340 -5.94 -14.18 1.50
N PRO A 341 -6.92 -14.72 2.25
CA PRO A 341 -7.22 -16.14 2.23
C PRO A 341 -7.57 -16.70 0.86
N ASP A 342 -8.16 -15.90 -0.03
CA ASP A 342 -8.48 -16.24 -1.41
C ASP A 342 -7.30 -16.04 -2.39
N GLY A 343 -6.18 -15.47 -1.92
CA GLY A 343 -4.98 -15.21 -2.72
C GLY A 343 -5.07 -14.02 -3.69
N LYS A 344 -6.20 -13.30 -3.74
CA LYS A 344 -6.41 -12.19 -4.70
C LYS A 344 -5.70 -10.91 -4.29
N TYR A 345 -5.61 -10.64 -3.00
CA TYR A 345 -5.05 -9.40 -2.46
C TYR A 345 -3.83 -9.66 -1.60
N ILE A 346 -2.97 -8.67 -1.54
CA ILE A 346 -1.85 -8.62 -0.61
C ILE A 346 -1.99 -7.38 0.25
N ILE A 347 -1.80 -7.55 1.56
CA ILE A 347 -1.65 -6.44 2.48
C ILE A 347 -0.18 -6.27 2.84
N THR A 348 0.28 -5.04 2.96
CA THR A 348 1.59 -4.72 3.51
C THR A 348 1.56 -3.37 4.23
N ASP A 349 2.60 -3.09 5.00
CA ASP A 349 2.74 -1.82 5.71
C ASP A 349 4.09 -1.16 5.42
N THR A 350 4.33 -0.03 6.07
CA THR A 350 5.66 0.59 6.14
C THR A 350 6.06 0.82 7.59
N TYR A 351 7.36 0.88 7.83
CA TYR A 351 7.85 1.47 9.06
C TYR A 351 7.49 2.96 9.16
N PRO A 352 7.38 3.53 10.39
CA PRO A 352 7.15 4.95 10.54
C PRO A 352 8.22 5.78 9.83
N ASN A 353 7.78 6.65 8.93
CA ASN A 353 8.65 7.56 8.19
C ASN A 353 9.22 8.68 9.09
N ARG A 354 9.93 9.67 8.49
CA ARG A 354 10.49 10.82 9.23
C ARG A 354 9.45 11.66 9.96
N LYS A 355 8.21 11.70 9.49
CA LYS A 355 7.07 12.36 10.15
C LYS A 355 6.37 11.45 11.16
N ARG A 356 6.93 10.28 11.45
CA ARG A 356 6.36 9.27 12.35
C ARG A 356 5.00 8.75 11.90
N ILE A 357 4.80 8.61 10.61
CA ILE A 357 3.58 8.06 10.01
C ILE A 357 3.94 6.72 9.38
N ALA A 358 3.20 5.67 9.73
CA ALA A 358 3.19 4.36 9.08
C ALA A 358 1.95 4.23 8.19
N THR A 359 2.07 3.49 7.11
CA THR A 359 1.04 3.35 6.07
C THR A 359 0.72 1.88 5.85
N VAL A 360 -0.55 1.57 5.59
CA VAL A 360 -1.01 0.25 5.16
C VAL A 360 -1.41 0.33 3.70
N TYR A 361 -0.90 -0.60 2.90
CA TYR A 361 -1.19 -0.73 1.48
C TYR A 361 -1.93 -2.03 1.19
N LEU A 362 -2.95 -1.94 0.35
CA LEU A 362 -3.61 -3.06 -0.29
C LEU A 362 -3.08 -3.18 -1.72
N CYS A 363 -2.60 -4.35 -2.09
CA CYS A 363 -1.95 -4.60 -3.36
C CYS A 363 -2.60 -5.76 -4.11
N THR A 364 -2.44 -5.78 -5.44
CA THR A 364 -2.87 -6.85 -6.32
C THR A 364 -1.73 -7.23 -7.27
N GLU A 365 -1.62 -8.51 -7.62
CA GLU A 365 -0.64 -8.98 -8.61
C GLU A 365 -1.13 -8.81 -10.04
N GLU A 366 -2.43 -8.94 -10.27
CA GLU A 366 -3.06 -8.94 -11.60
C GLU A 366 -2.77 -7.64 -12.36
N ASP A 367 -3.03 -6.50 -11.73
CA ASP A 367 -2.80 -5.19 -12.31
C ASP A 367 -1.52 -4.52 -11.78
N ASN A 368 -0.71 -5.25 -10.99
CA ASN A 368 0.51 -4.75 -10.33
C ASN A 368 0.28 -3.42 -9.59
N CYS A 369 -0.88 -3.27 -8.94
CA CYS A 369 -1.32 -2.04 -8.31
C CYS A 369 -1.14 -2.09 -6.80
N SER A 370 -0.73 -0.95 -6.22
CA SER A 370 -0.72 -0.74 -4.78
C SER A 370 -1.56 0.49 -4.43
N ARG A 371 -2.49 0.35 -3.49
CA ARG A 371 -3.28 1.47 -2.98
C ARG A 371 -3.16 1.60 -1.47
N ARG A 372 -3.01 2.80 -1.00
CA ARG A 372 -3.02 3.12 0.42
C ARG A 372 -4.45 3.00 0.97
N ILE A 373 -4.63 2.24 2.05
CA ILE A 373 -5.95 2.10 2.71
C ILE A 373 -5.99 2.71 4.11
N ALA A 374 -4.84 2.89 4.76
CA ALA A 374 -4.77 3.58 6.05
C ALA A 374 -3.41 4.22 6.29
N ARG A 375 -3.38 5.28 7.12
CA ARG A 375 -2.18 5.88 7.70
C ARG A 375 -2.40 6.10 9.19
N VAL A 376 -1.37 5.90 9.99
CA VAL A 376 -1.44 6.12 11.43
C VAL A 376 -0.15 6.74 11.96
N SER A 377 -0.27 7.62 12.95
CA SER A 377 0.89 8.22 13.61
C SER A 377 1.51 7.28 14.66
N ALA A 378 2.82 7.36 14.85
CA ALA A 378 3.56 6.59 15.85
C ALA A 378 4.28 7.53 16.82
N PRO A 379 3.80 7.72 18.06
CA PRO A 379 4.47 8.54 19.07
C PRO A 379 5.91 8.12 19.32
N PHE A 380 6.78 9.09 19.61
CA PHE A 380 8.23 8.89 19.77
C PHE A 380 8.65 7.91 20.85
N ARG A 381 7.79 7.65 21.84
CA ARG A 381 8.11 6.67 22.89
C ARG A 381 8.13 5.23 22.39
N TYR A 382 7.47 4.95 21.26
CA TYR A 382 7.53 3.66 20.60
C TYR A 382 8.57 3.71 19.49
N ASP A 383 9.83 3.41 19.84
CA ASP A 383 10.96 3.50 18.91
C ASP A 383 11.96 2.36 19.14
N ASN A 384 12.90 2.18 18.21
CA ASN A 384 13.92 1.14 18.22
C ASN A 384 13.30 -0.28 18.37
N ASP A 385 13.77 -1.06 19.35
CA ASP A 385 13.32 -2.43 19.60
C ASP A 385 11.87 -2.50 20.09
N CYS A 386 11.37 -1.39 20.69
CA CYS A 386 9.99 -1.26 21.17
C CYS A 386 9.09 -0.48 20.21
N ARG A 387 9.50 -0.31 18.95
CA ARG A 387 8.66 0.28 17.91
C ARG A 387 7.38 -0.53 17.74
N CYS A 388 6.26 0.14 17.54
CA CYS A 388 5.03 -0.52 17.15
C CYS A 388 5.00 -0.61 15.62
N ASP A 389 5.30 -1.77 15.10
CA ASP A 389 5.07 -2.11 13.71
C ASP A 389 3.59 -2.49 13.53
N LEU A 390 2.98 -2.13 12.40
CA LEU A 390 1.54 -2.32 12.23
C LEU A 390 1.17 -3.80 12.07
N HIS A 391 2.07 -4.58 11.45
CA HIS A 391 1.88 -6.02 11.23
C HIS A 391 0.46 -6.33 10.72
N PRO A 392 0.07 -5.91 9.52
CA PRO A 392 -1.28 -6.11 9.02
C PRO A 392 -1.58 -7.59 8.79
N ARG A 393 -2.76 -8.04 9.22
CA ARG A 393 -3.19 -9.46 9.18
C ARG A 393 -4.63 -9.56 8.72
N TRP A 394 -4.88 -10.48 7.83
CA TRP A 394 -6.21 -10.76 7.30
C TRP A 394 -7.10 -11.52 8.29
N ASN A 395 -8.39 -11.20 8.29
CA ASN A 395 -9.40 -12.09 8.83
C ASN A 395 -9.62 -13.29 7.89
N ARG A 396 -10.37 -14.30 8.35
CA ARG A 396 -10.55 -15.56 7.59
C ARG A 396 -11.37 -15.39 6.31
N LYS A 397 -12.27 -14.39 6.27
CA LYS A 397 -13.06 -14.06 5.08
C LYS A 397 -12.33 -13.15 4.08
N GLY A 398 -11.19 -12.57 4.43
CA GLY A 398 -10.43 -11.68 3.55
C GLY A 398 -11.04 -10.28 3.36
N ASN A 399 -12.00 -9.87 4.19
CA ASN A 399 -12.68 -8.58 4.07
C ASN A 399 -12.32 -7.57 5.16
N LYS A 400 -11.46 -7.96 6.11
CA LYS A 400 -10.95 -7.11 7.17
C LYS A 400 -9.47 -7.36 7.39
N VAL A 401 -8.77 -6.32 7.82
CA VAL A 401 -7.36 -6.37 8.22
C VAL A 401 -7.23 -5.85 9.65
N CYS A 402 -6.53 -6.61 10.49
CA CYS A 402 -6.15 -6.16 11.83
C CYS A 402 -4.75 -5.55 11.79
N ILE A 403 -4.55 -4.46 12.53
CA ILE A 403 -3.24 -3.87 12.79
C ILE A 403 -3.03 -3.63 14.28
N ASP A 404 -1.76 -3.65 14.71
CA ASP A 404 -1.33 -3.06 15.97
C ASP A 404 -1.05 -1.58 15.73
N SER A 405 -1.53 -0.67 16.58
CA SER A 405 -1.23 0.75 16.41
C SER A 405 -1.17 1.50 17.74
N VAL A 406 -0.47 2.64 17.72
CA VAL A 406 -0.22 3.51 18.89
C VAL A 406 -0.70 4.94 18.69
N HIS A 407 -1.44 5.22 17.62
CA HIS A 407 -1.85 6.57 17.23
C HIS A 407 -2.79 7.26 18.23
N GLU A 408 -3.46 6.50 19.08
CA GLU A 408 -4.25 7.02 20.20
C GLU A 408 -3.43 7.15 21.51
N GLY A 409 -2.10 7.02 21.43
CA GLY A 409 -1.19 7.19 22.55
C GLY A 409 -0.81 5.90 23.28
N ARG A 410 -1.55 4.81 23.19
CA ARG A 410 -1.25 3.47 23.71
C ARG A 410 -1.45 2.42 22.63
N ARG A 411 -0.67 1.33 22.71
CA ARG A 411 -0.78 0.23 21.75
C ARG A 411 -2.15 -0.44 21.88
N GLY A 412 -2.82 -0.57 20.77
CA GLY A 412 -4.13 -1.21 20.67
C GLY A 412 -4.27 -2.01 19.38
N LEU A 413 -5.27 -2.89 19.36
CA LEU A 413 -5.71 -3.59 18.15
C LEU A 413 -6.78 -2.78 17.45
N TYR A 414 -6.61 -2.66 16.13
CA TYR A 414 -7.52 -1.93 15.25
C TYR A 414 -7.90 -2.78 14.06
N ILE A 415 -9.09 -2.58 13.55
CA ILE A 415 -9.59 -3.22 12.32
C ILE A 415 -9.73 -2.15 11.24
N ILE A 416 -9.34 -2.52 10.03
CA ILE A 416 -9.56 -1.77 8.78
C ILE A 416 -10.49 -2.64 7.93
N ASN A 417 -11.65 -2.11 7.54
CA ASN A 417 -12.49 -2.79 6.56
C ASN A 417 -11.83 -2.68 5.19
N VAL A 418 -11.61 -3.81 4.56
CA VAL A 418 -11.07 -3.85 3.20
C VAL A 418 -12.23 -3.62 2.24
N PRO A 419 -12.17 -2.58 1.41
CA PRO A 419 -13.19 -2.39 0.40
C PRO A 419 -13.24 -3.64 -0.48
N GLN A 420 -14.30 -4.43 -0.34
CA GLN A 420 -14.57 -5.53 -1.26
C GLN A 420 -14.81 -4.89 -2.63
N SER A 421 -14.13 -5.36 -3.66
CA SER A 421 -14.67 -5.20 -5.00
C SER A 421 -16.04 -5.85 -4.93
N ASN A 422 -17.10 -5.08 -5.17
CA ASN A 422 -18.42 -5.68 -5.37
C ASN A 422 -18.25 -6.71 -6.51
N GLU A 423 -18.19 -8.00 -6.17
CA GLU A 423 -18.08 -9.09 -7.15
C GLU A 423 -19.26 -9.10 -8.11
N ASN A 424 -20.33 -8.36 -7.82
CA ASN A 424 -21.47 -8.13 -8.71
C ASN A 424 -21.30 -6.90 -9.65
N ALA A 425 -20.13 -6.19 -9.60
CA ALA A 425 -19.85 -5.06 -10.49
C ALA A 425 -18.57 -5.21 -11.32
N ALA A 426 -17.83 -6.32 -11.25
CA ALA A 426 -16.47 -6.46 -11.77
C ALA A 426 -16.28 -7.62 -12.77
N GLU A 427 -17.31 -8.12 -13.45
CA GLU A 427 -17.09 -8.95 -14.62
C GLU A 427 -17.04 -8.16 -15.95
N ASN A 428 -17.35 -6.85 -15.93
CA ASN A 428 -17.13 -6.00 -17.11
C ASN A 428 -16.80 -4.58 -16.65
N GLY A 429 -15.55 -4.15 -16.78
CA GLY A 429 -15.20 -2.74 -16.79
C GLY A 429 -16.12 -2.06 -17.79
N THR A 430 -16.92 -1.05 -17.33
CA THR A 430 -17.93 -0.44 -18.21
C THR A 430 -17.28 0.48 -19.23
N ILE A 431 -16.11 1.05 -18.93
CA ILE A 431 -15.33 1.91 -19.83
C ILE A 431 -14.37 1.05 -20.66
N PRO A 432 -14.48 1.03 -21.99
CA PRO A 432 -13.54 0.33 -22.86
C PRO A 432 -12.11 0.88 -22.75
N ALA A 433 -11.11 0.03 -22.89
CA ALA A 433 -9.69 0.43 -22.94
C ALA A 433 -9.36 1.10 -24.29
N ILE A 434 -9.94 2.26 -24.53
CA ILE A 434 -9.73 3.10 -25.71
C ILE A 434 -9.35 4.50 -25.25
N ILE A 435 -8.28 5.07 -25.84
CA ILE A 435 -7.93 6.48 -25.67
C ILE A 435 -8.26 7.23 -26.95
N HIS A 436 -9.10 8.26 -26.81
CA HIS A 436 -9.47 9.18 -27.88
C HIS A 436 -8.73 10.50 -27.71
N SER A 437 -8.28 11.07 -28.82
CA SER A 437 -7.76 12.43 -28.91
C SER A 437 -8.21 13.10 -30.19
N VAL A 438 -8.12 14.41 -30.27
CA VAL A 438 -8.54 15.18 -31.46
C VAL A 438 -7.40 16.07 -31.95
N TRP A 439 -7.05 16.00 -33.23
CA TRP A 439 -6.04 16.86 -33.85
C TRP A 439 -6.52 17.40 -35.21
N LEU A 440 -7.01 18.64 -35.24
CA LEU A 440 -7.57 19.30 -36.41
C LEU A 440 -6.67 20.43 -36.94
N GLY A 441 -6.84 20.79 -38.23
CA GLY A 441 -6.17 21.90 -38.89
C GLY A 441 -4.73 21.59 -39.31
N LYS A 442 -4.33 20.30 -39.41
CA LYS A 442 -3.06 19.82 -40.01
C LYS A 442 -1.79 20.52 -39.48
N GLY A 443 -1.84 21.09 -38.28
CA GLY A 443 -0.67 21.76 -37.67
C GLY A 443 0.36 20.76 -37.13
N LYS A 444 1.65 21.16 -37.04
CA LYS A 444 2.69 20.35 -36.43
C LYS A 444 2.46 20.23 -34.91
N LYS A 445 2.57 19.03 -34.38
CA LYS A 445 2.53 18.76 -32.93
C LYS A 445 3.74 19.38 -32.23
N SER A 446 3.52 19.90 -31.02
CA SER A 446 4.63 20.42 -30.18
C SER A 446 5.37 19.27 -29.50
N LYS A 447 6.57 19.54 -28.98
CA LYS A 447 7.34 18.56 -28.20
C LYS A 447 6.56 18.03 -26.99
N ILE A 448 5.75 18.88 -26.33
CA ILE A 448 4.92 18.49 -25.20
C ILE A 448 3.84 17.50 -25.65
N VAL A 449 3.17 17.77 -26.75
CA VAL A 449 2.16 16.87 -27.35
C VAL A 449 2.80 15.54 -27.74
N GLU A 450 3.97 15.53 -28.38
CA GLU A 450 4.68 14.31 -28.74
C GLU A 450 5.09 13.49 -27.49
N GLN A 451 5.54 14.15 -26.42
CA GLN A 451 5.87 13.53 -25.15
C GLN A 451 4.64 12.95 -24.45
N SER A 452 3.52 13.68 -24.45
CA SER A 452 2.26 13.22 -23.87
C SER A 452 1.75 11.96 -24.59
N ILE A 453 1.71 11.94 -25.92
CA ILE A 453 1.31 10.76 -26.70
C ILE A 453 2.26 9.58 -26.45
N LYS A 454 3.57 9.85 -26.34
CA LYS A 454 4.54 8.81 -25.98
C LYS A 454 4.25 8.21 -24.60
N SER A 455 3.85 9.03 -23.62
CA SER A 455 3.49 8.56 -22.28
C SER A 455 2.27 7.62 -22.31
N TRP A 456 1.28 7.89 -23.16
CA TRP A 456 0.11 7.02 -23.31
C TRP A 456 0.51 5.61 -23.77
N ASN A 457 1.36 5.52 -24.81
CA ASN A 457 1.88 4.23 -25.29
C ASN A 457 2.73 3.51 -24.23
N THR A 458 3.40 4.26 -23.35
CA THR A 458 4.26 3.69 -22.30
C THR A 458 3.44 3.11 -21.13
N PHE A 459 2.45 3.86 -20.64
CA PHE A 459 1.69 3.49 -19.45
C PHE A 459 0.36 2.79 -19.73
N CYS A 460 -0.15 2.87 -20.98
CA CYS A 460 -1.38 2.25 -21.44
C CYS A 460 -1.16 1.41 -22.72
N PRO A 461 -0.18 0.47 -22.74
CA PRO A 461 0.20 -0.22 -23.97
C PRO A 461 -0.91 -1.11 -24.56
N ASN A 462 -1.88 -1.50 -23.76
CA ASN A 462 -3.01 -2.35 -24.16
C ASN A 462 -4.23 -1.54 -24.62
N TYR A 463 -4.17 -0.20 -24.61
CA TYR A 463 -5.28 0.62 -25.06
C TYR A 463 -5.26 0.81 -26.58
N ARG A 464 -6.43 0.76 -27.18
CA ARG A 464 -6.61 1.18 -28.57
C ARG A 464 -6.56 2.71 -28.63
N MET A 465 -5.60 3.29 -29.38
CA MET A 465 -5.47 4.74 -29.58
C MET A 465 -6.24 5.17 -30.83
N ILE A 466 -7.11 6.16 -30.70
CA ILE A 466 -7.86 6.75 -31.82
C ILE A 466 -7.61 8.26 -31.79
N GLU A 467 -6.90 8.76 -32.82
CA GLU A 467 -6.77 10.19 -33.06
C GLU A 467 -7.82 10.62 -34.10
N TRP A 468 -8.71 11.50 -33.70
CA TRP A 468 -9.75 12.04 -34.56
C TRP A 468 -9.20 13.24 -35.34
N THR A 469 -9.35 13.21 -36.64
CA THR A 469 -8.87 14.21 -37.61
C THR A 469 -9.95 14.44 -38.65
N GLU A 470 -9.72 15.39 -39.60
CA GLU A 470 -10.59 15.60 -40.73
C GLU A 470 -10.70 14.40 -41.70
N GLU A 471 -9.83 13.36 -41.52
CA GLU A 471 -9.82 12.17 -42.38
C GLU A 471 -10.78 11.09 -41.90
N ASN A 472 -11.05 11.07 -40.59
CA ASN A 472 -11.86 10.02 -39.96
C ASN A 472 -13.06 10.53 -39.15
N PHE A 473 -13.30 11.85 -39.14
CA PHE A 473 -14.50 12.46 -38.57
C PHE A 473 -15.22 13.27 -39.65
N ASP A 474 -16.49 12.92 -39.93
CA ASP A 474 -17.31 13.59 -40.92
C ASP A 474 -17.87 14.91 -40.36
N ILE A 475 -17.21 16.01 -40.70
CA ILE A 475 -17.62 17.36 -40.32
C ILE A 475 -18.93 17.74 -41.02
N ASP A 476 -19.11 17.32 -42.28
CA ASP A 476 -20.26 17.73 -43.11
C ASP A 476 -21.58 17.09 -42.68
N SER A 477 -21.54 15.93 -42.08
CA SER A 477 -22.69 15.23 -41.49
C SER A 477 -22.96 15.64 -40.03
N SER A 478 -22.10 16.46 -39.40
CA SER A 478 -22.25 16.87 -37.99
C SER A 478 -23.26 18.01 -37.81
N CYS A 479 -23.55 18.40 -36.56
CA CYS A 479 -24.48 19.46 -36.23
C CYS A 479 -24.03 20.85 -36.75
N ARG A 480 -24.98 21.79 -36.83
CA ARG A 480 -24.74 23.15 -37.29
C ARG A 480 -23.59 23.85 -36.56
N TYR A 481 -23.55 23.71 -35.23
CA TYR A 481 -22.49 24.29 -34.38
C TYR A 481 -21.11 23.91 -34.86
N VAL A 482 -20.88 22.62 -35.14
CA VAL A 482 -19.59 22.06 -35.57
C VAL A 482 -19.17 22.57 -36.93
N LYS A 483 -20.09 22.60 -37.91
CA LYS A 483 -19.82 23.12 -39.26
C LYS A 483 -19.41 24.59 -39.25
N GLU A 484 -20.14 25.40 -38.49
CA GLU A 484 -19.85 26.82 -38.33
C GLU A 484 -18.53 27.08 -37.60
N ALA A 485 -18.25 26.32 -36.50
CA ALA A 485 -16.99 26.42 -35.77
C ALA A 485 -15.79 25.99 -36.63
N TYR A 486 -15.96 24.93 -37.45
CA TYR A 486 -14.94 24.46 -38.39
C TYR A 486 -14.64 25.49 -39.49
N ALA A 487 -15.67 26.08 -40.09
CA ALA A 487 -15.52 27.15 -41.08
C ALA A 487 -14.76 28.38 -40.52
N GLU A 488 -14.98 28.70 -39.24
CA GLU A 488 -14.25 29.75 -38.50
C GLU A 488 -12.85 29.34 -38.01
N LYS A 489 -12.40 28.13 -38.33
CA LYS A 489 -11.11 27.58 -37.90
C LYS A 489 -10.94 27.58 -36.35
N LYS A 490 -12.03 27.38 -35.64
CA LYS A 490 -12.06 27.36 -34.18
C LYS A 490 -11.99 25.90 -33.68
N TRP A 491 -10.86 25.25 -33.95
CA TRP A 491 -10.62 23.83 -33.73
C TRP A 491 -10.94 23.35 -32.31
N ALA A 492 -10.71 24.17 -31.29
CA ALA A 492 -11.01 23.80 -29.89
C ALA A 492 -12.52 23.58 -29.69
N PHE A 493 -13.40 24.36 -30.33
CA PHE A 493 -14.86 24.23 -30.24
C PHE A 493 -15.38 23.04 -31.05
N VAL A 494 -14.72 22.71 -32.16
CA VAL A 494 -14.98 21.48 -32.91
C VAL A 494 -14.61 20.28 -32.11
N SER A 495 -13.44 20.27 -31.45
CA SER A 495 -12.99 19.17 -30.63
C SER A 495 -13.87 18.95 -29.38
N ASP A 496 -14.54 20.00 -28.88
CA ASP A 496 -15.50 19.91 -27.77
C ASP A 496 -16.70 19.00 -28.08
N TYR A 497 -17.15 18.98 -29.32
CA TYR A 497 -18.21 18.08 -29.79
C TYR A 497 -17.63 16.67 -30.09
N ILE A 498 -16.51 16.59 -30.82
CA ILE A 498 -15.94 15.34 -31.27
C ILE A 498 -15.60 14.44 -30.06
N ARG A 499 -15.05 15.01 -28.95
CA ARG A 499 -14.75 14.23 -27.75
C ARG A 499 -15.99 13.55 -27.15
N LEU A 500 -17.11 14.26 -27.13
CA LEU A 500 -18.38 13.72 -26.62
C LEU A 500 -18.94 12.66 -27.58
N LYS A 501 -18.90 12.93 -28.88
CA LYS A 501 -19.39 11.98 -29.90
C LYS A 501 -18.59 10.67 -29.89
N ALA A 502 -17.25 10.77 -29.80
CA ALA A 502 -16.39 9.61 -29.72
C ALA A 502 -16.67 8.77 -28.45
N LEU A 503 -16.84 9.41 -27.30
CA LEU A 503 -17.19 8.74 -26.06
C LEU A 503 -18.60 8.14 -26.08
N TYR A 504 -19.56 8.81 -26.73
CA TYR A 504 -20.91 8.24 -26.88
C TYR A 504 -20.91 6.99 -27.74
N ASP A 505 -20.24 7.04 -28.90
CA ASP A 505 -20.29 5.94 -29.87
C ASP A 505 -19.44 4.74 -29.44
N TYR A 506 -18.28 4.96 -28.83
CA TYR A 506 -17.29 3.92 -28.57
C TYR A 506 -17.02 3.69 -27.07
N GLY A 507 -17.43 4.58 -26.20
CA GLY A 507 -16.92 4.62 -24.83
C GLY A 507 -15.42 4.91 -24.78
N GLY A 508 -14.79 4.73 -23.64
CA GLY A 508 -13.35 4.93 -23.48
C GLY A 508 -12.98 6.21 -22.72
N ILE A 509 -11.76 6.64 -22.89
CA ILE A 509 -11.17 7.81 -22.21
C ILE A 509 -10.75 8.82 -23.28
N TYR A 510 -11.29 10.03 -23.23
CA TYR A 510 -10.79 11.15 -24.02
C TYR A 510 -9.65 11.86 -23.28
N LEU A 511 -8.59 12.20 -23.99
CA LEU A 511 -7.46 12.99 -23.50
C LEU A 511 -7.17 14.15 -24.45
N ASP A 512 -7.04 15.37 -23.91
CA ASP A 512 -6.43 16.47 -24.66
C ASP A 512 -4.97 16.08 -24.98
N THR A 513 -4.48 16.45 -26.15
CA THR A 513 -3.20 15.99 -26.69
C THR A 513 -1.98 16.40 -25.86
N ASP A 514 -2.12 17.32 -24.92
CA ASP A 514 -1.10 17.76 -23.96
C ASP A 514 -1.33 17.23 -22.53
N MET A 515 -2.11 16.15 -22.40
CA MET A 515 -2.26 15.36 -21.18
C MET A 515 -1.17 14.30 -21.10
N GLU A 516 -0.20 14.46 -20.22
CA GLU A 516 0.84 13.47 -19.95
C GLU A 516 0.37 12.44 -18.93
N ILE A 517 0.36 11.15 -19.28
CA ILE A 517 0.10 10.05 -18.35
C ILE A 517 1.40 9.69 -17.62
N LEU A 518 1.32 9.52 -16.29
CA LEU A 518 2.46 9.23 -15.43
C LEU A 518 2.52 7.78 -14.94
N ARG A 519 1.41 7.08 -15.02
CA ARG A 519 1.23 5.67 -14.60
C ARG A 519 -0.05 5.09 -15.20
N ASN A 520 -0.16 3.77 -15.20
CA ASN A 520 -1.33 3.06 -15.72
C ASN A 520 -2.66 3.56 -15.11
N ILE A 521 -3.70 3.64 -15.94
CA ILE A 521 -5.02 4.17 -15.59
C ILE A 521 -6.15 3.11 -15.63
N ASP A 522 -5.82 1.82 -15.70
CA ASP A 522 -6.80 0.71 -15.79
C ASP A 522 -7.78 0.72 -14.61
N ASN A 523 -7.35 1.16 -13.45
CA ASN A 523 -8.18 1.26 -12.24
C ASN A 523 -9.42 2.15 -12.41
N PHE A 524 -9.45 2.98 -13.45
CA PHE A 524 -10.58 3.88 -13.73
C PHE A 524 -11.58 3.27 -14.73
N LEU A 525 -11.25 2.18 -15.41
CA LEU A 525 -12.15 1.52 -16.37
C LEU A 525 -13.39 0.89 -15.71
N LYS A 526 -13.32 0.62 -14.42
CA LYS A 526 -14.44 0.06 -13.62
C LYS A 526 -15.61 1.01 -13.38
N TYR A 527 -15.45 2.31 -13.64
CA TYR A 527 -16.52 3.29 -13.49
C TYR A 527 -17.41 3.31 -14.74
N ARG A 528 -18.65 3.78 -14.59
CA ARG A 528 -19.51 4.03 -15.75
C ARG A 528 -19.12 5.31 -16.50
N GLY A 529 -18.50 6.25 -15.79
CA GLY A 529 -17.90 7.43 -16.36
C GLY A 529 -17.25 8.30 -15.31
N PHE A 530 -16.34 9.19 -15.74
CA PHE A 530 -15.79 10.17 -14.83
C PHE A 530 -15.36 11.47 -15.49
N PHE A 531 -15.37 12.52 -14.68
CA PHE A 531 -14.72 13.80 -14.91
C PHE A 531 -13.64 14.05 -13.87
N CYS A 532 -12.84 15.07 -14.08
CA CYS A 532 -11.89 15.59 -13.11
C CYS A 532 -12.12 17.10 -12.91
N THR A 533 -11.91 17.60 -11.70
CA THR A 533 -11.77 19.04 -11.52
C THR A 533 -10.39 19.49 -12.03
N GLU A 534 -10.27 20.76 -12.41
CA GLU A 534 -8.95 21.34 -12.68
C GLU A 534 -8.65 22.44 -11.64
N SER A 535 -8.29 23.62 -12.01
CA SER A 535 -8.10 24.71 -11.06
C SER A 535 -9.43 25.19 -10.47
N HIS A 536 -9.36 25.96 -9.41
CA HIS A 536 -10.41 26.51 -8.57
C HIS A 536 -11.80 26.61 -9.22
N TYR A 537 -12.75 25.81 -8.73
CA TYR A 537 -14.18 25.78 -9.08
C TYR A 537 -14.51 25.36 -10.53
N THR A 538 -13.60 24.70 -11.26
CA THR A 538 -13.84 24.32 -12.66
C THR A 538 -13.72 22.82 -12.86
N VAL A 539 -14.67 22.25 -13.63
CA VAL A 539 -14.58 20.85 -14.12
C VAL A 539 -13.74 20.84 -15.39
N SER A 540 -12.74 19.95 -15.45
CA SER A 540 -11.90 19.75 -16.64
C SER A 540 -12.63 18.92 -17.69
N THR A 541 -12.47 19.28 -18.94
CA THR A 541 -12.85 18.47 -20.09
C THR A 541 -11.64 17.96 -20.87
N ALA A 542 -10.43 18.17 -20.33
CA ALA A 542 -9.19 17.63 -20.89
C ALA A 542 -9.04 16.13 -20.68
N ILE A 543 -9.74 15.58 -19.68
CA ILE A 543 -9.95 14.15 -19.50
C ILE A 543 -11.42 13.90 -19.18
N ILE A 544 -12.05 13.01 -19.94
CA ILE A 544 -13.42 12.53 -19.74
C ILE A 544 -13.43 11.05 -20.06
N ALA A 545 -14.12 10.25 -19.27
CA ALA A 545 -14.29 8.84 -19.57
C ALA A 545 -15.75 8.42 -19.45
N ALA A 546 -16.18 7.52 -20.31
CA ALA A 546 -17.55 7.02 -20.34
C ALA A 546 -17.66 5.59 -20.87
N GLU A 547 -18.65 4.86 -20.37
CA GLU A 547 -19.17 3.68 -21.08
C GLU A 547 -19.82 4.08 -22.41
N PRO A 548 -19.90 3.17 -23.41
CA PRO A 548 -20.62 3.47 -24.64
C PRO A 548 -22.09 3.83 -24.38
N HIS A 549 -22.62 4.78 -25.14
CA HIS A 549 -24.00 5.23 -25.04
C HIS A 549 -24.43 5.77 -23.67
N ALA A 550 -23.48 6.28 -22.87
CA ALA A 550 -23.75 6.87 -21.57
C ALA A 550 -24.83 7.96 -21.67
N PRO A 551 -25.91 7.91 -20.85
CA PRO A 551 -27.02 8.89 -20.95
C PRO A 551 -26.57 10.34 -20.74
N TRP A 552 -25.64 10.57 -19.82
CA TRP A 552 -25.12 11.91 -19.53
C TRP A 552 -24.24 12.48 -20.65
N ILE A 553 -23.57 11.63 -21.45
CA ILE A 553 -22.91 12.07 -22.71
C ILE A 553 -23.96 12.46 -23.75
N LYS A 554 -25.04 11.68 -23.84
CA LYS A 554 -26.17 11.97 -24.75
C LYS A 554 -26.77 13.32 -24.45
N ASP A 555 -27.07 13.60 -23.17
CA ASP A 555 -27.65 14.90 -22.78
C ASP A 555 -26.74 16.08 -23.19
N LEU A 556 -25.42 15.95 -23.01
CA LEU A 556 -24.44 16.96 -23.42
C LEU A 556 -24.37 17.13 -24.96
N LEU A 557 -24.49 16.03 -25.71
CA LEU A 557 -24.54 16.07 -27.18
C LEU A 557 -25.83 16.73 -27.70
N ASP A 558 -26.98 16.43 -27.09
CA ASP A 558 -28.26 16.97 -27.47
C ASP A 558 -28.31 18.50 -27.31
N GLU A 559 -27.57 19.05 -26.34
CA GLU A 559 -27.40 20.51 -26.25
C GLU A 559 -26.75 21.06 -27.52
N TYR A 560 -25.70 20.39 -28.08
CA TYR A 560 -25.03 20.86 -29.31
C TYR A 560 -25.92 20.83 -30.55
N GLU A 561 -26.88 19.91 -30.62
CA GLU A 561 -27.81 19.82 -31.76
C GLU A 561 -28.71 21.08 -31.87
N THR A 562 -28.97 21.76 -30.75
CA THR A 562 -29.80 22.98 -30.70
C THR A 562 -29.00 24.27 -30.86
N LEU A 563 -27.67 24.20 -30.87
CA LEU A 563 -26.78 25.35 -30.84
C LEU A 563 -26.35 25.79 -32.26
N SER A 564 -26.11 27.09 -32.40
CA SER A 564 -25.33 27.70 -33.47
C SER A 564 -24.03 28.27 -32.92
N PHE A 565 -22.93 28.12 -33.67
CA PHE A 565 -21.66 28.74 -33.30
C PHE A 565 -21.64 30.24 -33.68
N ARG A 566 -22.38 30.61 -34.72
CA ARG A 566 -22.59 31.99 -35.12
C ARG A 566 -23.98 32.45 -34.64
N ASN A 567 -24.02 33.43 -33.76
CA ASN A 567 -25.24 34.03 -33.25
C ASN A 567 -25.95 34.88 -34.35
N GLU A 568 -27.22 35.22 -34.15
CA GLU A 568 -28.01 36.03 -35.10
C GLU A 568 -27.41 37.42 -35.32
N ASP A 569 -26.75 37.99 -34.32
CA ASP A 569 -26.06 39.29 -34.40
C ASP A 569 -24.66 39.19 -35.06
N GLY A 570 -24.27 38.02 -35.58
CA GLY A 570 -23.00 37.77 -36.21
C GLY A 570 -21.84 37.49 -35.23
N SER A 571 -22.06 37.63 -33.93
CA SER A 571 -21.06 37.26 -32.91
C SER A 571 -20.87 35.76 -32.83
N LEU A 572 -19.77 35.30 -32.23
CA LEU A 572 -19.47 33.87 -32.10
C LEU A 572 -19.80 33.37 -30.68
N ASN A 573 -20.54 32.26 -30.60
CA ASN A 573 -20.84 31.55 -29.36
C ASN A 573 -19.58 30.81 -28.87
N LYS A 574 -18.80 31.48 -28.04
CA LYS A 574 -17.52 30.99 -27.49
C LYS A 574 -17.67 30.50 -26.05
N LEU A 575 -18.83 29.98 -25.66
CA LEU A 575 -19.00 29.37 -24.34
C LEU A 575 -18.16 28.06 -24.27
N PRO A 576 -17.15 27.97 -23.36
CA PRO A 576 -16.30 26.79 -23.27
C PRO A 576 -17.08 25.54 -22.80
N ASN A 577 -16.70 24.37 -23.31
CA ASN A 577 -17.28 23.09 -22.90
C ASN A 577 -17.20 22.85 -21.38
N THR A 578 -16.11 23.25 -20.73
CA THR A 578 -15.95 23.19 -19.27
C THR A 578 -17.11 23.88 -18.53
N LYS A 579 -17.64 24.97 -19.05
CA LYS A 579 -18.77 25.68 -18.46
C LYS A 579 -20.11 24.97 -18.71
N ARG A 580 -20.28 24.34 -19.87
CA ARG A 580 -21.46 23.53 -20.20
C ARG A 580 -21.54 22.32 -19.32
N VAL A 581 -20.45 21.54 -19.24
CA VAL A 581 -20.35 20.36 -18.39
C VAL A 581 -20.53 20.71 -16.91
N GLN A 582 -19.90 21.78 -16.44
CA GLN A 582 -20.07 22.22 -15.04
C GLN A 582 -21.53 22.58 -14.73
N LYS A 583 -22.20 23.30 -15.60
CA LYS A 583 -23.61 23.65 -15.43
C LYS A 583 -24.49 22.39 -15.43
N TYR A 584 -24.27 21.49 -16.39
CA TYR A 584 -24.96 20.19 -16.44
C TYR A 584 -24.83 19.40 -15.15
N LEU A 585 -23.61 19.28 -14.61
CA LEU A 585 -23.38 18.56 -13.36
C LEU A 585 -24.04 19.23 -12.15
N GLN A 586 -24.06 20.57 -12.12
CA GLN A 586 -24.75 21.33 -11.07
C GLN A 586 -26.27 21.15 -11.13
N ASP A 587 -26.85 21.24 -12.32
CA ASP A 587 -28.31 21.18 -12.53
C ASP A 587 -28.86 19.77 -12.31
N LYS A 588 -28.16 18.74 -12.80
CA LYS A 588 -28.62 17.33 -12.76
C LYS A 588 -28.21 16.58 -11.51
N TYR A 589 -26.99 16.80 -11.03
CA TYR A 589 -26.36 16.02 -9.95
C TYR A 589 -26.15 16.84 -8.67
N GLN A 590 -26.55 18.10 -8.63
CA GLN A 590 -26.28 19.01 -7.51
C GLN A 590 -24.78 19.09 -7.17
N TYR A 591 -23.94 18.92 -8.20
CA TYR A 591 -22.49 18.95 -8.05
C TYR A 591 -22.04 20.27 -7.45
N HIS A 592 -21.18 20.20 -6.45
CA HIS A 592 -20.46 21.34 -5.89
C HIS A 592 -18.95 21.05 -5.88
N TRP A 593 -18.17 22.09 -6.07
CA TRP A 593 -16.72 21.92 -6.08
C TRP A 593 -16.19 21.39 -4.75
N SER A 594 -15.30 20.37 -4.79
CA SER A 594 -14.73 19.72 -3.63
C SER A 594 -13.34 19.15 -3.97
N ASN A 595 -12.48 19.06 -2.95
CA ASN A 595 -11.24 18.30 -3.02
C ASN A 595 -11.44 16.79 -2.72
N GLN A 596 -12.69 16.35 -2.63
CA GLN A 596 -13.05 14.95 -2.39
C GLN A 596 -13.61 14.33 -3.67
N ILE A 597 -13.46 13.01 -3.80
CA ILE A 597 -14.12 12.24 -4.86
C ILE A 597 -15.63 12.30 -4.63
N GLN A 598 -16.38 12.73 -5.64
CA GLN A 598 -17.83 12.70 -5.62
C GLN A 598 -18.34 11.59 -6.53
N LYS A 599 -19.21 10.75 -5.98
CA LYS A 599 -19.86 9.65 -6.70
C LYS A 599 -21.35 9.90 -6.72
N PHE A 600 -21.99 9.66 -7.88
CA PHE A 600 -23.40 9.85 -8.10
C PHE A 600 -24.08 8.48 -8.31
N ASP A 601 -25.39 8.44 -8.08
CA ASP A 601 -26.18 7.19 -8.03
C ASP A 601 -26.16 6.38 -9.34
N ASP A 602 -25.98 7.06 -10.48
CA ASP A 602 -25.86 6.43 -11.79
C ASP A 602 -24.44 5.92 -12.13
N GLY A 603 -23.51 5.99 -11.17
CA GLY A 603 -22.13 5.52 -11.32
C GLY A 603 -21.16 6.52 -11.97
N LEU A 604 -21.60 7.77 -12.22
CA LEU A 604 -20.71 8.85 -12.62
C LEU A 604 -19.84 9.30 -11.43
N VAL A 605 -18.58 9.66 -11.70
CA VAL A 605 -17.62 10.09 -10.67
C VAL A 605 -16.94 11.40 -11.08
N VAL A 606 -16.74 12.30 -10.11
CA VAL A 606 -15.88 13.48 -10.30
C VAL A 606 -14.69 13.39 -9.38
N PHE A 607 -13.50 13.31 -9.96
CA PHE A 607 -12.23 13.25 -9.23
C PHE A 607 -11.68 14.64 -8.93
N PRO A 608 -11.01 14.86 -7.79
CA PRO A 608 -10.29 16.10 -7.51
C PRO A 608 -9.09 16.29 -8.46
N ALA A 609 -8.67 17.54 -8.63
CA ALA A 609 -7.62 17.95 -9.58
C ALA A 609 -6.28 17.21 -9.38
N GLU A 610 -5.95 16.80 -8.17
CA GLU A 610 -4.71 16.06 -7.88
C GLU A 610 -4.58 14.76 -8.67
N TYR A 611 -5.71 14.16 -9.10
CA TYR A 611 -5.69 12.89 -9.84
C TYR A 611 -5.18 13.05 -11.27
N PHE A 612 -5.69 14.07 -12.00
CA PHE A 612 -5.43 14.17 -13.42
C PHE A 612 -4.94 15.56 -13.90
N SER A 613 -5.18 16.62 -13.13
CA SER A 613 -4.85 18.01 -13.48
C SER A 613 -4.18 18.76 -12.32
N PRO A 614 -3.06 18.25 -11.76
CA PRO A 614 -2.42 18.83 -10.57
C PRO A 614 -1.74 20.18 -10.84
N LEU A 615 -1.54 20.55 -12.10
CA LEU A 615 -1.00 21.86 -12.48
C LEU A 615 -2.11 22.91 -12.50
N ASN A 616 -2.06 23.85 -11.57
CA ASN A 616 -3.00 24.94 -11.56
C ASN A 616 -2.70 25.93 -12.70
N CYS A 617 -3.61 26.05 -13.67
CA CYS A 617 -3.41 26.88 -14.87
C CYS A 617 -3.34 28.40 -14.57
N PHE A 618 -3.92 28.87 -13.44
CA PHE A 618 -3.94 30.27 -13.04
C PHE A 618 -2.72 30.70 -12.25
N THR A 619 -2.19 29.83 -11.38
CA THR A 619 -1.01 30.12 -10.56
C THR A 619 0.27 29.50 -11.14
N GLY A 620 0.15 28.47 -11.96
CA GLY A 620 1.28 27.68 -12.44
C GLY A 620 1.95 26.85 -11.34
N VAL A 621 1.26 26.63 -10.21
CA VAL A 621 1.76 25.77 -9.12
C VAL A 621 1.39 24.33 -9.43
N MET A 622 2.34 23.43 -9.23
CA MET A 622 2.18 22.00 -9.39
C MET A 622 1.87 21.37 -8.04
N ASN A 623 0.68 20.80 -7.87
CA ASN A 623 0.23 20.11 -6.65
C ASN A 623 0.19 18.58 -6.86
N LYS A 624 1.31 18.03 -7.33
CA LYS A 624 1.44 16.58 -7.55
C LYS A 624 1.46 15.83 -6.22
N THR A 625 0.61 14.80 -6.12
CA THR A 625 0.51 13.89 -4.98
C THR A 625 0.76 12.44 -5.42
N GLU A 626 0.70 11.50 -4.50
CA GLU A 626 0.71 10.07 -4.82
C GLU A 626 -0.55 9.60 -5.57
N ASN A 627 -1.63 10.40 -5.55
CA ASN A 627 -2.86 10.15 -6.31
C ASN A 627 -2.81 10.69 -7.74
N THR A 628 -1.68 11.25 -8.19
CA THR A 628 -1.57 11.87 -9.52
C THR A 628 -1.29 10.82 -10.58
N TYR A 629 -2.18 10.70 -11.56
CA TYR A 629 -2.07 9.78 -12.71
C TYR A 629 -1.69 10.49 -14.00
N SER A 630 -2.00 11.76 -14.13
CA SER A 630 -1.64 12.54 -15.31
C SER A 630 -1.36 14.01 -14.98
N ILE A 631 -0.83 14.74 -15.95
CA ILE A 631 -0.62 16.18 -15.88
C ILE A 631 -1.17 16.81 -17.13
N HIS A 632 -2.05 17.81 -16.98
CA HIS A 632 -2.47 18.69 -18.06
C HIS A 632 -1.47 19.84 -18.16
N HIS A 633 -0.72 19.91 -19.26
CA HIS A 633 0.34 20.92 -19.44
C HIS A 633 -0.16 22.28 -19.85
N TYR A 634 -1.43 22.40 -20.32
CA TYR A 634 -2.01 23.64 -20.85
C TYR A 634 -1.11 24.25 -21.94
N ASP A 635 -0.58 23.41 -22.86
CA ASP A 635 0.30 23.82 -23.94
C ASP A 635 -0.48 24.53 -25.05
N ASN A 636 -0.54 25.83 -24.93
CA ASN A 636 -1.16 26.67 -25.95
C ASN A 636 -0.22 26.75 -27.19
N THR A 637 -0.11 25.66 -27.93
CA THR A 637 0.76 25.52 -29.11
C THR A 637 0.56 26.63 -30.15
N ARG A 638 -0.65 27.20 -30.21
CA ARG A 638 -1.08 28.18 -31.18
C ARG A 638 -1.02 29.64 -30.70
N LYS A 639 -0.49 29.89 -29.48
CA LYS A 639 -0.34 31.27 -28.95
C LYS A 639 1.05 31.83 -29.24
N SER A 640 1.08 33.14 -29.54
CA SER A 640 2.29 33.90 -29.78
C SER A 640 3.22 33.93 -28.56
N LYS A 641 4.53 34.20 -28.77
CA LYS A 641 5.49 34.44 -27.68
C LYS A 641 4.99 35.49 -26.69
N LYS A 642 4.33 36.55 -27.21
CA LYS A 642 3.75 37.65 -26.42
C LYS A 642 2.63 37.15 -25.47
N ASP A 643 1.76 36.24 -25.96
CA ASP A 643 0.70 35.65 -25.16
C ASP A 643 1.23 34.71 -24.07
N LYS A 644 2.31 33.98 -24.35
CA LYS A 644 3.00 33.12 -23.38
C LYS A 644 3.62 33.95 -22.24
N ILE A 645 4.25 35.07 -22.54
CA ILE A 645 4.79 36.01 -21.55
C ILE A 645 3.64 36.63 -20.73
N LYS A 646 2.55 37.08 -21.36
CA LYS A 646 1.37 37.63 -20.69
C LYS A 646 0.75 36.59 -19.72
N LYS A 647 0.66 35.30 -20.11
CA LYS A 647 0.20 34.23 -19.24
C LYS A 647 1.10 34.10 -18.00
N LYS A 648 2.42 34.13 -18.19
CA LYS A 648 3.40 34.01 -17.09
C LYS A 648 3.34 35.17 -16.11
N MET A 649 3.20 36.40 -16.59
CA MET A 649 2.96 37.60 -15.77
C MET A 649 1.63 37.51 -15.01
N MET A 650 0.59 37.00 -15.63
CA MET A 650 -0.72 36.82 -15.05
C MET A 650 -0.70 35.73 -13.93
N GLN A 651 0.09 34.66 -14.10
CA GLN A 651 0.30 33.65 -13.06
C GLN A 651 0.99 34.23 -11.83
N ILE A 652 2.04 35.04 -12.02
CA ILE A 652 2.74 35.74 -10.94
C ILE A 652 1.77 36.67 -10.18
N GLY A 653 1.00 37.48 -10.91
CA GLY A 653 -0.01 38.35 -10.32
C GLY A 653 -1.06 37.57 -9.50
N THR A 654 -1.54 36.44 -10.03
CA THR A 654 -2.51 35.58 -9.30
C THR A 654 -1.94 34.98 -8.02
N ARG A 655 -0.65 34.61 -8.01
CA ARG A 655 0.03 34.14 -6.79
C ARG A 655 0.07 35.21 -5.69
N ILE A 656 0.19 36.47 -6.09
CA ILE A 656 0.29 37.60 -5.14
C ILE A 656 -1.08 37.95 -4.55
N ILE A 657 -2.10 38.06 -5.39
CA ILE A 657 -3.44 38.56 -4.97
C ILE A 657 -4.39 37.43 -4.51
N GLY A 658 -4.08 36.15 -4.79
CA GLY A 658 -4.93 35.00 -4.54
C GLY A 658 -5.97 34.78 -5.66
N GLU A 659 -6.41 33.54 -5.82
CA GLU A 659 -7.36 33.16 -6.90
C GLU A 659 -8.74 33.74 -6.68
N ASP A 660 -9.24 33.78 -5.45
CA ASP A 660 -10.56 34.33 -5.12
C ASP A 660 -10.67 35.84 -5.43
N ASN A 661 -9.64 36.58 -5.05
CA ASN A 661 -9.57 38.03 -5.32
C ASN A 661 -9.46 38.28 -6.83
N ARG A 662 -8.75 37.46 -7.55
CA ARG A 662 -8.70 37.53 -9.02
C ARG A 662 -10.07 37.25 -9.64
N ALA A 663 -10.78 36.19 -9.19
CA ALA A 663 -12.10 35.86 -9.68
C ALA A 663 -13.07 37.03 -9.48
N ARG A 664 -13.03 37.69 -8.31
CA ARG A 664 -13.80 38.91 -8.02
C ARG A 664 -13.44 40.08 -8.97
N LEU A 665 -12.13 40.32 -9.20
CA LEU A 665 -11.67 41.38 -10.10
C LEU A 665 -12.08 41.14 -11.55
N VAL A 666 -12.10 39.90 -12.02
CA VAL A 666 -12.56 39.53 -13.37
C VAL A 666 -14.08 39.68 -13.50
N SER A 667 -14.84 39.33 -12.47
CA SER A 667 -16.30 39.52 -12.46
C SER A 667 -16.69 41.01 -12.46
N MET A 668 -15.95 41.88 -11.75
CA MET A 668 -16.15 43.32 -11.72
C MET A 668 -15.83 44.01 -13.05
N LYS A 669 -14.91 43.44 -13.89
CA LYS A 669 -14.61 44.00 -15.25
C LYS A 669 -15.59 43.54 -16.33
N ARG A 670 -16.50 42.60 -16.04
CA ARG A 670 -17.51 42.09 -16.98
C ARG A 670 -18.91 42.66 -16.73
N LYS A 671 -19.09 43.41 -15.66
CA LYS A 671 -20.20 44.32 -15.43
C LYS A 671 -19.82 45.73 -15.99
#